data_d1e0e34ea080468eb74dc083d77ca66a
#
_entry.id   d1e0e34ea080468eb74dc083d77ca66a
#
_cell.length_a   1.000
_cell.length_b   1.000
_cell.length_c   1.000
_cell.angle_alpha   90.00
_cell.angle_beta   90.00
_cell.angle_gamma   90.00
#
_symmetry.space_group_name_H-M   'P 1'
#
loop_
_entity.id
_entity.type
_entity.pdbx_description
1 polymer ?
#
loop_
_entity_poly.entity_id
_entity_poly.type
_entity_poly.pdbx_seq_one_letter_code
_entity_poly.pdbx_strand_id
1 'polypeptide(L)'
;MSGFNAQKLSAAGVLITIGIVFGDIGTSPLYVFDAITKGNYSRDLILGGLSAVIWTLILLATIKYIYLALNADNKGEGGIFALFALLKERKLKWIIFPALIGCATLLADGFITPAISISSAVEGLKTIYPKIETIPIVSGIIVALFLIQQFGTASIGKIFGPIMIGWFALLAYLGIKQIAQNTEVLVAFNPYYAYNMIANVKGGFWVLGAVFLCTTGAEALYSDLGHCGKKNIRLSWAIMSSILVINYLGQAALCLKPGFETIGNKTVFWSMVPDSILPFSIAIATAATIIASQALITGVFTLMNEAIKLKLWTNLKVKYPTDHRGQIYIPFINWFLMGGCLVVIAIFKNAKNMEATYGLAITIDMVMTSILLCLLLILRKPHFKIIYIAIFTIFLSIEGCFLLSNLGKIAEGAWFTLILAFIFFSLLYLYYKARLLRKNITEYVPMNKVVPLLNAVREDDKLMFEATNLVYPTRSDSPQKLDSTVFYSLFQKRPRKAEVTWFLHLNITNDPWGVHYSVNEIIDKHCYYVSLSFGFKEEHRVEFMMRKIHDKMVEKGELTGKSVFECVQDKITDCDFKFIVLNSRVATDNLLTSFQVITVKVYRFIKMTGLSAAEDFGLDKTNVVVEYVPISVAKQLDQEMIEDSEDYSIKLIKTVDDKNRPVSNRH
;
A
#
# COMPACT_ATOMS: atom_id res chain seq x y z
N MET A 1 25.82 13.17 13.41
CA MET A 1 25.51 13.86 12.13
C MET A 1 24.10 14.38 12.20
N SER A 2 23.90 15.69 12.08
CA SER A 2 22.61 16.36 12.23
C SER A 2 21.60 15.78 11.24
N GLY A 3 20.50 15.21 11.75
CA GLY A 3 19.42 14.68 10.93
C GLY A 3 18.95 15.72 9.92
N PHE A 4 18.96 15.33 8.66
CA PHE A 4 18.45 16.15 7.56
C PHE A 4 16.96 16.43 7.82
N ASN A 5 16.65 17.65 8.23
CA ASN A 5 15.26 18.04 8.52
C ASN A 5 14.56 18.33 7.19
N ALA A 6 14.03 17.28 6.55
CA ALA A 6 13.37 17.33 5.24
C ALA A 6 12.20 18.34 5.16
N GLN A 7 11.73 18.83 6.29
CA GLN A 7 10.65 19.81 6.38
C GLN A 7 11.10 21.27 6.18
N LYS A 8 12.41 21.55 6.27
CA LYS A 8 12.94 22.90 6.04
C LYS A 8 13.26 23.09 4.56
N LEU A 9 12.93 24.26 4.03
CA LEU A 9 13.32 24.66 2.68
C LEU A 9 14.85 24.74 2.60
N SER A 10 15.43 23.95 1.68
CA SER A 10 16.86 23.95 1.43
C SER A 10 17.17 23.56 -0.02
N ALA A 11 18.29 24.03 -0.58
CA ALA A 11 18.72 23.68 -1.93
C ALA A 11 18.85 22.14 -2.10
N ALA A 12 19.43 21.45 -1.10
CA ALA A 12 19.53 20.01 -1.08
C ALA A 12 18.14 19.33 -1.03
N GLY A 13 17.19 19.89 -0.25
CA GLY A 13 15.80 19.40 -0.19
C GLY A 13 15.08 19.56 -1.53
N VAL A 14 15.26 20.69 -2.21
CA VAL A 14 14.73 20.91 -3.56
C VAL A 14 15.32 19.90 -4.56
N LEU A 15 16.64 19.69 -4.52
CA LEU A 15 17.32 18.75 -5.42
C LEU A 15 16.83 17.31 -5.21
N ILE A 16 16.68 16.88 -3.96
CA ILE A 16 16.15 15.55 -3.61
C ILE A 16 14.69 15.43 -4.08
N THR A 17 13.89 16.49 -3.88
CA THR A 17 12.49 16.51 -4.32
C THR A 17 12.36 16.37 -5.83
N ILE A 18 13.22 17.07 -6.60
CA ILE A 18 13.26 16.94 -8.07
C ILE A 18 13.55 15.49 -8.47
N GLY A 19 14.48 14.83 -7.79
CA GLY A 19 14.85 13.46 -8.09
C GLY A 19 13.79 12.42 -7.74
N ILE A 20 13.06 12.61 -6.64
CA ILE A 20 12.12 11.60 -6.14
C ILE A 20 10.69 11.84 -6.67
N VAL A 21 10.21 13.08 -6.60
CA VAL A 21 8.78 13.38 -6.80
C VAL A 21 8.41 13.63 -8.26
N PHE A 22 9.32 14.25 -9.02
CA PHE A 22 9.00 14.73 -10.38
C PHE A 22 9.48 13.77 -11.49
N GLY A 23 9.83 12.53 -11.16
CA GLY A 23 10.23 11.52 -12.14
C GLY A 23 9.11 11.19 -13.12
N ASP A 24 7.96 10.79 -12.62
CA ASP A 24 6.85 10.31 -13.45
C ASP A 24 6.24 11.42 -14.30
N ILE A 25 5.86 12.55 -13.70
CA ILE A 25 5.33 13.69 -14.44
C ILE A 25 6.35 14.29 -15.42
N GLY A 26 7.65 14.18 -15.10
CA GLY A 26 8.76 14.66 -15.93
C GLY A 26 9.05 13.79 -17.14
N THR A 27 8.62 12.54 -17.16
CA THR A 27 8.81 11.61 -18.29
C THR A 27 7.58 11.56 -19.22
N SER A 28 6.44 12.11 -18.81
CA SER A 28 5.22 12.20 -19.62
C SER A 28 5.42 12.88 -21.01
N PRO A 29 6.30 13.89 -21.20
CA PRO A 29 6.57 14.46 -22.52
C PRO A 29 7.04 13.46 -23.58
N LEU A 30 7.57 12.30 -23.20
CA LEU A 30 8.02 11.27 -24.13
C LEU A 30 6.89 10.67 -24.99
N TYR A 31 5.64 10.67 -24.47
CA TYR A 31 4.52 9.98 -25.12
C TYR A 31 3.22 10.81 -25.22
N VAL A 32 3.02 11.82 -24.38
CA VAL A 32 1.72 12.54 -24.31
C VAL A 32 1.35 13.21 -25.60
N PHE A 33 2.28 13.93 -26.25
CA PHE A 33 1.96 14.69 -27.45
C PHE A 33 1.74 13.77 -28.66
N ASP A 34 2.43 12.63 -28.70
CA ASP A 34 2.20 11.58 -29.69
C ASP A 34 0.81 10.95 -29.54
N ALA A 35 0.37 10.73 -28.27
CA ALA A 35 -0.96 10.25 -27.94
C ALA A 35 -2.07 11.24 -28.32
N ILE A 36 -1.82 12.56 -28.24
CA ILE A 36 -2.75 13.63 -28.64
C ILE A 36 -2.92 13.66 -30.14
N THR A 37 -1.82 13.66 -30.86
CA THR A 37 -1.84 13.84 -32.32
C THR A 37 -2.24 12.57 -33.06
N LYS A 38 -1.81 11.40 -32.58
CA LYS A 38 -2.02 10.08 -33.25
C LYS A 38 -1.75 10.14 -34.78
N GLY A 39 -0.80 10.98 -35.21
CA GLY A 39 -0.46 11.20 -36.61
C GLY A 39 -1.33 12.21 -37.36
N ASN A 40 -2.27 12.85 -36.68
CA ASN A 40 -3.05 13.97 -37.23
C ASN A 40 -2.45 15.31 -36.74
N TYR A 41 -1.87 16.07 -37.65
CA TYR A 41 -1.18 17.33 -37.35
C TYR A 41 -1.99 18.55 -37.76
N SER A 42 -3.33 18.50 -37.67
CA SER A 42 -4.17 19.67 -37.92
C SER A 42 -3.93 20.77 -36.88
N ARG A 43 -3.91 22.02 -37.30
CA ARG A 43 -3.64 23.19 -36.46
C ARG A 43 -4.57 23.28 -35.25
N ASP A 44 -5.86 23.04 -35.45
CA ASP A 44 -6.87 23.14 -34.38
C ASP A 44 -6.70 22.02 -33.35
N LEU A 45 -6.29 20.81 -33.76
CA LEU A 45 -6.00 19.72 -32.85
C LEU A 45 -4.73 19.97 -32.04
N ILE A 46 -3.67 20.51 -32.68
CA ILE A 46 -2.38 20.75 -32.01
C ILE A 46 -2.54 21.88 -31.00
N LEU A 47 -3.10 23.05 -31.42
CA LEU A 47 -3.28 24.19 -30.51
C LEU A 47 -4.31 23.86 -29.39
N GLY A 48 -5.38 23.16 -29.76
CA GLY A 48 -6.38 22.72 -28.78
C GLY A 48 -5.87 21.72 -27.76
N GLY A 49 -5.13 20.70 -28.21
CA GLY A 49 -4.48 19.72 -27.37
C GLY A 49 -3.44 20.34 -26.44
N LEU A 50 -2.60 21.25 -26.98
CA LEU A 50 -1.63 22.02 -26.21
C LEU A 50 -2.32 22.90 -25.15
N SER A 51 -3.35 23.64 -25.52
CA SER A 51 -4.13 24.45 -24.59
C SER A 51 -4.74 23.61 -23.48
N ALA A 52 -5.33 22.47 -23.83
CA ALA A 52 -5.86 21.54 -22.85
C ALA A 52 -4.78 20.99 -21.88
N VAL A 53 -3.57 20.68 -22.36
CA VAL A 53 -2.42 20.27 -21.52
C VAL A 53 -2.05 21.38 -20.54
N ILE A 54 -1.88 22.62 -21.01
CA ILE A 54 -1.49 23.76 -20.16
C ILE A 54 -2.52 23.97 -19.04
N TRP A 55 -3.81 24.03 -19.39
CA TRP A 55 -4.86 24.28 -18.40
C TRP A 55 -5.07 23.09 -17.46
N THR A 56 -4.84 21.86 -17.90
CA THR A 56 -4.88 20.67 -17.04
C THR A 56 -3.76 20.69 -16.00
N LEU A 57 -2.53 21.04 -16.39
CA LEU A 57 -1.41 21.23 -15.46
C LEU A 57 -1.68 22.34 -14.44
N ILE A 58 -2.31 23.45 -14.87
CA ILE A 58 -2.67 24.55 -13.96
C ILE A 58 -3.78 24.11 -13.00
N LEU A 59 -4.90 23.59 -13.50
CA LEU A 59 -6.08 23.32 -12.68
C LEU A 59 -5.90 22.11 -11.79
N LEU A 60 -5.48 20.96 -12.35
CA LEU A 60 -5.39 19.71 -11.61
C LEU A 60 -4.06 19.57 -10.88
N ALA A 61 -2.92 19.69 -11.56
CA ALA A 61 -1.66 19.49 -10.87
C ALA A 61 -1.33 20.65 -9.92
N THR A 62 -1.47 21.91 -10.37
CA THR A 62 -1.09 23.06 -9.54
C THR A 62 -2.15 23.40 -8.50
N ILE A 63 -3.39 23.71 -8.90
CA ILE A 63 -4.40 24.20 -7.94
C ILE A 63 -4.88 23.07 -7.05
N LYS A 64 -5.29 21.93 -7.61
CA LYS A 64 -5.82 20.82 -6.83
C LYS A 64 -4.75 20.16 -5.95
N TYR A 65 -3.62 19.71 -6.54
CA TYR A 65 -2.63 18.95 -5.77
C TYR A 65 -1.68 19.83 -4.98
N ILE A 66 -1.00 20.81 -5.61
CA ILE A 66 0.04 21.61 -4.94
C ILE A 66 -0.55 22.59 -3.90
N TYR A 67 -1.70 23.21 -4.20
CA TYR A 67 -2.27 24.19 -3.28
C TYR A 67 -3.31 23.59 -2.33
N LEU A 68 -4.20 22.69 -2.78
CA LEU A 68 -5.25 22.16 -1.92
C LEU A 68 -4.83 20.85 -1.23
N ALA A 69 -4.42 19.82 -1.98
CA ALA A 69 -4.14 18.50 -1.41
C ALA A 69 -2.93 18.49 -0.48
N LEU A 70 -1.83 19.17 -0.81
CA LEU A 70 -0.66 19.28 0.07
C LEU A 70 -0.95 19.94 1.43
N ASN A 71 -2.09 20.63 1.59
CA ASN A 71 -2.52 21.17 2.88
C ASN A 71 -3.41 20.19 3.68
N ALA A 72 -3.76 19.06 3.08
CA ALA A 72 -4.57 18.01 3.70
C ALA A 72 -3.70 16.85 4.18
N ASP A 73 -2.62 17.15 4.88
CA ASP A 73 -1.73 16.15 5.46
C ASP A 73 -2.24 15.57 6.77
N ASN A 74 -1.87 14.33 7.02
CA ASN A 74 -2.04 13.64 8.30
C ASN A 74 -0.66 13.48 8.96
N LYS A 75 -0.31 14.34 9.92
CA LYS A 75 1.01 14.36 10.60
C LYS A 75 2.20 14.37 9.64
N GLY A 76 2.05 15.08 8.51
CA GLY A 76 3.06 15.20 7.48
C GLY A 76 2.98 14.15 6.35
N GLU A 77 2.13 13.15 6.44
CA GLU A 77 1.90 12.15 5.39
C GLU A 77 0.75 12.59 4.48
N GLY A 78 0.87 12.33 3.17
CA GLY A 78 -0.13 12.60 2.14
C GLY A 78 -0.73 11.34 1.53
N GLY A 79 -1.45 11.48 0.42
CA GLY A 79 -2.05 10.37 -0.31
C GLY A 79 -3.47 10.00 0.14
N ILE A 80 -4.07 9.05 -0.57
CA ILE A 80 -5.48 8.67 -0.40
C ILE A 80 -5.79 8.10 0.99
N PHE A 81 -4.87 7.32 1.57
CA PHE A 81 -5.06 6.78 2.90
C PHE A 81 -4.86 7.80 4.02
N ALA A 82 -4.05 8.83 3.80
CA ALA A 82 -3.97 9.96 4.73
C ALA A 82 -5.32 10.71 4.79
N LEU A 83 -5.97 10.95 3.64
CA LEU A 83 -7.32 11.52 3.58
C LEU A 83 -8.35 10.62 4.27
N PHE A 84 -8.31 9.32 3.99
CA PHE A 84 -9.19 8.35 4.63
C PHE A 84 -9.01 8.33 6.15
N ALA A 85 -7.78 8.33 6.65
CA ALA A 85 -7.49 8.31 8.08
C ALA A 85 -8.07 9.54 8.80
N LEU A 86 -7.91 10.74 8.20
CA LEU A 86 -8.47 12.01 8.71
C LEU A 86 -10.00 12.01 8.75
N LEU A 87 -10.63 11.39 7.76
CA LEU A 87 -12.10 11.30 7.67
C LEU A 87 -12.69 10.19 8.54
N LYS A 88 -11.94 9.12 8.80
CA LYS A 88 -12.38 7.96 9.60
C LYS A 88 -12.81 8.37 11.02
N GLU A 89 -12.18 9.38 11.62
CA GLU A 89 -12.55 9.93 12.92
C GLU A 89 -13.99 10.47 12.94
N ARG A 90 -14.53 10.87 11.80
CA ARG A 90 -15.91 11.36 11.62
C ARG A 90 -16.96 10.25 11.52
N LYS A 91 -16.56 8.97 11.66
CA LYS A 91 -17.45 7.78 11.66
C LYS A 91 -18.31 7.60 10.40
N LEU A 92 -17.92 8.18 9.26
CA LEU A 92 -18.61 8.04 7.98
C LEU A 92 -18.27 6.68 7.37
N LYS A 93 -19.24 5.77 7.26
CA LYS A 93 -19.00 4.39 6.80
C LYS A 93 -18.68 4.28 5.30
N TRP A 94 -19.23 5.16 4.48
CA TRP A 94 -19.13 5.08 3.02
C TRP A 94 -17.77 5.51 2.46
N ILE A 95 -16.99 6.30 3.20
CA ILE A 95 -15.66 6.78 2.78
C ILE A 95 -14.65 5.66 2.51
N ILE A 96 -14.94 4.45 2.99
CA ILE A 96 -14.12 3.27 2.72
C ILE A 96 -14.09 2.92 1.23
N PHE A 97 -15.19 3.13 0.51
CA PHE A 97 -15.27 2.79 -0.91
C PHE A 97 -14.32 3.64 -1.76
N PRO A 98 -14.36 4.99 -1.74
CA PRO A 98 -13.38 5.80 -2.45
C PRO A 98 -11.94 5.47 -2.08
N ALA A 99 -11.65 5.24 -0.79
CA ALA A 99 -10.32 4.90 -0.33
C ALA A 99 -9.81 3.55 -0.88
N LEU A 100 -10.67 2.52 -0.91
CA LEU A 100 -10.31 1.21 -1.45
C LEU A 100 -10.22 1.22 -2.98
N ILE A 101 -11.10 1.97 -3.67
CA ILE A 101 -11.05 2.11 -5.13
C ILE A 101 -9.76 2.79 -5.53
N GLY A 102 -9.42 3.95 -4.94
CA GLY A 102 -8.20 4.64 -5.27
C GLY A 102 -6.94 3.84 -4.91
N CYS A 103 -6.90 3.16 -3.77
CA CYS A 103 -5.82 2.23 -3.47
C CYS A 103 -5.68 1.13 -4.53
N ALA A 104 -6.79 0.55 -4.96
CA ALA A 104 -6.79 -0.53 -5.95
C ALA A 104 -6.31 -0.05 -7.33
N THR A 105 -6.70 1.17 -7.73
CA THR A 105 -6.26 1.78 -8.99
C THR A 105 -4.80 2.20 -8.95
N LEU A 106 -4.29 2.73 -7.84
CA LEU A 106 -2.86 3.01 -7.65
C LEU A 106 -2.02 1.73 -7.65
N LEU A 107 -2.51 0.64 -7.05
CA LEU A 107 -1.83 -0.66 -7.14
C LEU A 107 -1.79 -1.16 -8.59
N ALA A 108 -2.89 -1.01 -9.35
CA ALA A 108 -2.92 -1.38 -10.76
C ALA A 108 -1.96 -0.52 -11.60
N ASP A 109 -1.86 0.77 -11.29
CA ASP A 109 -0.91 1.69 -11.92
C ASP A 109 0.55 1.27 -11.70
N GLY A 110 0.89 0.76 -10.52
CA GLY A 110 2.22 0.23 -10.21
C GLY A 110 2.72 -0.87 -11.14
N PHE A 111 1.84 -1.55 -11.89
CA PHE A 111 2.21 -2.53 -12.93
C PHE A 111 2.47 -1.88 -14.29
N ILE A 112 1.81 -0.77 -14.56
CA ILE A 112 1.75 -0.17 -15.92
C ILE A 112 2.81 0.92 -16.06
N THR A 113 2.92 1.83 -15.09
CA THR A 113 3.79 3.00 -15.17
C THR A 113 5.27 2.65 -15.38
N PRO A 114 5.90 1.69 -14.67
CA PRO A 114 7.28 1.31 -14.97
C PRO A 114 7.44 0.74 -16.39
N ALA A 115 6.47 -0.02 -16.86
CA ALA A 115 6.50 -0.63 -18.18
C ALA A 115 6.41 0.40 -19.30
N ILE A 116 5.44 1.34 -19.24
CA ILE A 116 5.26 2.37 -20.28
C ILE A 116 6.40 3.39 -20.28
N SER A 117 6.84 3.86 -19.11
CA SER A 117 7.87 4.88 -19.01
C SER A 117 9.20 4.39 -19.56
N ILE A 118 9.66 3.20 -19.15
CA ILE A 118 10.91 2.62 -19.66
C ILE A 118 10.77 2.27 -21.14
N SER A 119 9.63 1.72 -21.60
CA SER A 119 9.41 1.43 -23.01
C SER A 119 9.51 2.69 -23.87
N SER A 120 8.88 3.80 -23.47
CA SER A 120 8.89 5.07 -24.20
C SER A 120 10.29 5.65 -24.38
N ALA A 121 11.14 5.52 -23.34
CA ALA A 121 12.54 5.96 -23.42
C ALA A 121 13.37 5.04 -24.33
N VAL A 122 13.26 3.72 -24.15
CA VAL A 122 14.03 2.72 -24.92
C VAL A 122 13.60 2.68 -26.40
N GLU A 123 12.33 3.01 -26.70
CA GLU A 123 11.87 3.14 -28.09
C GLU A 123 12.62 4.22 -28.88
N GLY A 124 13.27 5.18 -28.21
CA GLY A 124 14.21 6.09 -28.83
C GLY A 124 15.35 5.39 -29.58
N LEU A 125 15.73 4.16 -29.18
CA LEU A 125 16.74 3.36 -29.89
C LEU A 125 16.29 2.98 -31.31
N LYS A 126 14.98 2.83 -31.55
CA LYS A 126 14.46 2.54 -32.91
C LYS A 126 14.74 3.68 -33.89
N THR A 127 15.00 4.89 -33.38
CA THR A 127 15.40 6.03 -34.20
C THR A 127 16.81 5.83 -34.80
N ILE A 128 17.71 5.16 -34.05
CA ILE A 128 19.08 4.87 -34.46
C ILE A 128 19.13 3.53 -35.18
N TYR A 129 18.46 2.53 -34.59
CA TYR A 129 18.45 1.13 -35.08
C TYR A 129 17.00 0.67 -35.31
N PRO A 130 16.39 0.91 -36.49
CA PRO A 130 14.97 0.64 -36.76
C PRO A 130 14.51 -0.80 -36.52
N LYS A 131 15.44 -1.78 -36.63
CA LYS A 131 15.15 -3.21 -36.47
C LYS A 131 15.37 -3.73 -35.05
N ILE A 132 15.74 -2.87 -34.08
CA ILE A 132 16.03 -3.32 -32.73
C ILE A 132 14.77 -3.82 -32.01
N GLU A 133 14.87 -4.97 -31.38
CA GLU A 133 13.83 -5.47 -30.48
C GLU A 133 13.97 -4.83 -29.10
N THR A 134 13.03 -3.95 -28.73
CA THR A 134 13.08 -3.21 -27.47
C THR A 134 12.59 -4.03 -26.29
N ILE A 135 11.76 -5.05 -26.50
CA ILE A 135 11.14 -5.86 -25.43
C ILE A 135 12.18 -6.51 -24.49
N PRO A 136 13.24 -7.20 -25.01
CA PRO A 136 14.25 -7.80 -24.14
C PRO A 136 15.02 -6.76 -23.33
N ILE A 137 15.30 -5.59 -23.92
CA ILE A 137 16.02 -4.50 -23.26
C ILE A 137 15.18 -3.93 -22.11
N VAL A 138 13.91 -3.61 -22.37
CA VAL A 138 12.96 -3.09 -21.37
C VAL A 138 12.77 -4.11 -20.24
N SER A 139 12.59 -5.39 -20.58
CA SER A 139 12.45 -6.47 -19.60
C SER A 139 13.69 -6.61 -18.72
N GLY A 140 14.89 -6.52 -19.33
CA GLY A 140 16.15 -6.56 -18.61
C GLY A 140 16.32 -5.39 -17.64
N ILE A 141 15.96 -4.17 -18.05
CA ILE A 141 16.01 -2.97 -17.21
C ILE A 141 15.03 -3.13 -16.04
N ILE A 142 13.81 -3.61 -16.28
CA ILE A 142 12.80 -3.84 -15.22
C ILE A 142 13.30 -4.88 -14.23
N VAL A 143 13.79 -6.02 -14.67
CA VAL A 143 14.33 -7.04 -13.77
C VAL A 143 15.48 -6.47 -12.93
N ALA A 144 16.41 -5.74 -13.55
CA ALA A 144 17.51 -5.10 -12.84
C ALA A 144 17.01 -4.08 -11.78
N LEU A 145 16.01 -3.26 -12.15
CA LEU A 145 15.40 -2.28 -11.24
C LEU A 145 14.82 -2.95 -9.99
N PHE A 146 14.02 -4.00 -10.15
CA PHE A 146 13.41 -4.71 -9.02
C PHE A 146 14.42 -5.51 -8.18
N LEU A 147 15.50 -6.00 -8.79
CA LEU A 147 16.62 -6.63 -8.08
C LEU A 147 17.38 -5.62 -7.20
N ILE A 148 17.62 -4.42 -7.70
CA ILE A 148 18.35 -3.37 -6.97
C ILE A 148 17.50 -2.81 -5.82
N GLN A 149 16.18 -2.84 -5.93
CA GLN A 149 15.25 -2.29 -4.93
C GLN A 149 15.47 -2.83 -3.52
N GLN A 150 15.90 -4.08 -3.37
CA GLN A 150 16.14 -4.71 -2.07
C GLN A 150 17.28 -4.08 -1.26
N PHE A 151 18.22 -3.38 -1.91
CA PHE A 151 19.36 -2.73 -1.27
C PHE A 151 19.03 -1.33 -0.75
N GLY A 152 17.82 -0.83 -1.04
CA GLY A 152 17.36 0.52 -0.68
C GLY A 152 17.87 1.60 -1.62
N THR A 153 17.17 2.74 -1.60
CA THR A 153 17.39 3.84 -2.55
C THR A 153 18.28 4.96 -2.00
N ALA A 154 18.73 4.89 -0.75
CA ALA A 154 19.43 5.98 -0.08
C ALA A 154 20.76 6.37 -0.73
N SER A 155 21.55 5.39 -1.16
CA SER A 155 22.85 5.64 -1.80
C SER A 155 22.67 6.12 -3.25
N ILE A 156 21.68 5.55 -3.95
CA ILE A 156 21.40 5.85 -5.35
C ILE A 156 20.62 7.17 -5.46
N GLY A 157 19.78 7.50 -4.49
CA GLY A 157 18.96 8.72 -4.47
C GLY A 157 19.74 10.04 -4.54
N LYS A 158 21.02 10.04 -4.11
CA LYS A 158 21.89 11.21 -4.25
C LYS A 158 22.22 11.54 -5.72
N ILE A 159 22.17 10.54 -6.60
CA ILE A 159 22.46 10.67 -8.03
C ILE A 159 21.20 11.06 -8.79
N PHE A 160 20.02 10.79 -8.25
CA PHE A 160 18.73 11.05 -8.92
C PHE A 160 18.50 12.53 -9.22
N GLY A 161 18.78 13.40 -8.24
CA GLY A 161 18.62 14.85 -8.42
C GLY A 161 19.42 15.39 -9.60
N PRO A 162 20.75 15.19 -9.66
CA PRO A 162 21.58 15.61 -10.78
C PRO A 162 21.14 15.06 -12.14
N ILE A 163 20.76 13.77 -12.23
CA ILE A 163 20.26 13.17 -13.48
C ILE A 163 18.96 13.86 -13.92
N MET A 164 18.02 14.03 -12.98
CA MET A 164 16.74 14.67 -13.27
C MET A 164 16.90 16.14 -13.67
N ILE A 165 17.85 16.89 -13.06
CA ILE A 165 18.18 18.25 -13.51
C ILE A 165 18.69 18.21 -14.97
N GLY A 166 19.59 17.31 -15.29
CA GLY A 166 20.08 17.13 -16.66
C GLY A 166 18.95 16.82 -17.64
N TRP A 167 18.03 15.95 -17.23
CA TRP A 167 16.84 15.63 -18.01
C TRP A 167 15.94 16.86 -18.23
N PHE A 168 15.57 17.58 -17.19
CA PHE A 168 14.76 18.79 -17.30
C PHE A 168 15.46 19.92 -18.09
N ALA A 169 16.77 20.05 -17.95
CA ALA A 169 17.55 20.99 -18.77
C ALA A 169 17.48 20.62 -20.26
N LEU A 170 17.55 19.33 -20.60
CA LEU A 170 17.36 18.86 -21.97
C LEU A 170 15.95 19.16 -22.48
N LEU A 171 14.90 18.89 -21.66
CA LEU A 171 13.52 19.22 -22.03
C LEU A 171 13.34 20.72 -22.31
N ALA A 172 13.89 21.58 -21.45
CA ALA A 172 13.86 23.04 -21.63
C ALA A 172 14.58 23.48 -22.91
N TYR A 173 15.82 22.97 -23.13
CA TYR A 173 16.59 23.28 -24.32
C TYR A 173 15.86 22.92 -25.61
N LEU A 174 15.35 21.71 -25.69
CA LEU A 174 14.62 21.23 -26.87
C LEU A 174 13.34 22.07 -27.09
N GLY A 175 12.61 22.36 -26.02
CA GLY A 175 11.39 23.18 -26.07
C GLY A 175 11.67 24.59 -26.59
N ILE A 176 12.61 25.31 -25.97
CA ILE A 176 12.98 26.69 -26.35
C ILE A 176 13.44 26.75 -27.80
N LYS A 177 14.27 25.79 -28.24
CA LYS A 177 14.78 25.72 -29.60
C LYS A 177 13.66 25.65 -30.66
N GLN A 178 12.58 24.92 -30.40
CA GLN A 178 11.47 24.77 -31.32
C GLN A 178 10.52 26.00 -31.25
N ILE A 179 10.26 26.53 -30.05
CA ILE A 179 9.43 27.73 -29.87
C ILE A 179 10.04 28.91 -30.61
N ALA A 180 11.37 29.09 -30.57
CA ALA A 180 12.08 30.14 -31.28
C ALA A 180 11.87 30.09 -32.81
N GLN A 181 11.54 28.92 -33.38
CA GLN A 181 11.27 28.76 -34.81
C GLN A 181 9.80 29.00 -35.16
N ASN A 182 8.87 28.80 -34.23
CA ASN A 182 7.45 29.02 -34.44
C ASN A 182 6.80 29.50 -33.13
N THR A 183 6.61 30.79 -33.00
CA THR A 183 6.02 31.46 -31.83
C THR A 183 4.49 31.42 -31.81
N GLU A 184 3.84 30.97 -32.89
CA GLU A 184 2.38 30.85 -32.98
C GLU A 184 1.81 30.00 -31.83
N VAL A 185 2.57 29.00 -31.33
CA VAL A 185 2.14 28.13 -30.24
C VAL A 185 1.77 28.88 -28.95
N LEU A 186 2.26 30.08 -28.74
CA LEU A 186 1.96 30.87 -27.54
C LEU A 186 0.47 31.30 -27.46
N VAL A 187 -0.28 31.28 -28.56
CA VAL A 187 -1.73 31.53 -28.54
C VAL A 187 -2.49 30.46 -27.77
N ALA A 188 -1.92 29.27 -27.59
CA ALA A 188 -2.51 28.16 -26.86
C ALA A 188 -2.67 28.41 -25.33
N PHE A 189 -2.07 29.47 -24.78
CA PHE A 189 -2.40 29.90 -23.41
C PHE A 189 -3.88 30.37 -23.29
N ASN A 190 -4.53 30.74 -24.41
CA ASN A 190 -5.94 31.04 -24.41
C ASN A 190 -6.76 29.73 -24.34
N PRO A 191 -7.61 29.54 -23.31
CA PRO A 191 -8.41 28.30 -23.13
C PRO A 191 -9.44 28.11 -24.26
N TYR A 192 -9.70 29.13 -25.06
CA TYR A 192 -10.58 29.03 -26.22
C TYR A 192 -10.16 27.91 -27.19
N TYR A 193 -8.86 27.71 -27.40
CA TYR A 193 -8.37 26.64 -28.27
C TYR A 193 -8.70 25.24 -27.76
N ALA A 194 -8.64 25.01 -26.44
CA ALA A 194 -9.08 23.74 -25.85
C ALA A 194 -10.60 23.54 -26.06
N TYR A 195 -11.39 24.57 -25.82
CA TYR A 195 -12.83 24.54 -26.09
C TYR A 195 -13.13 24.27 -27.57
N ASN A 196 -12.47 24.98 -28.49
CA ASN A 196 -12.65 24.81 -29.94
C ASN A 196 -12.32 23.39 -30.39
N MET A 197 -11.26 22.78 -29.86
CA MET A 197 -10.90 21.37 -30.13
C MET A 197 -12.04 20.44 -29.69
N ILE A 198 -12.54 20.60 -28.48
CA ILE A 198 -13.58 19.71 -27.92
C ILE A 198 -14.88 19.84 -28.71
N ALA A 199 -15.27 21.06 -29.07
CA ALA A 199 -16.56 21.35 -29.69
C ALA A 199 -16.58 21.10 -31.21
N ASN A 200 -15.51 21.45 -31.93
CA ASN A 200 -15.53 21.58 -33.38
C ASN A 200 -14.61 20.57 -34.11
N VAL A 201 -13.60 20.01 -33.43
CA VAL A 201 -12.73 19.01 -34.06
C VAL A 201 -13.38 17.62 -33.94
N LYS A 202 -13.52 16.92 -35.07
CA LYS A 202 -14.06 15.55 -35.06
C LYS A 202 -13.22 14.63 -34.18
N GLY A 203 -13.83 14.10 -33.12
CA GLY A 203 -13.12 13.26 -32.14
C GLY A 203 -12.35 14.04 -31.07
N GLY A 204 -12.40 15.38 -31.05
CA GLY A 204 -11.66 16.22 -30.12
C GLY A 204 -11.94 15.94 -28.64
N PHE A 205 -13.17 15.55 -28.29
CA PHE A 205 -13.50 15.11 -26.95
C PHE A 205 -12.67 13.88 -26.51
N TRP A 206 -12.48 12.92 -27.40
CA TRP A 206 -11.72 11.69 -27.11
C TRP A 206 -10.21 11.92 -26.94
N VAL A 207 -9.69 13.04 -27.42
CA VAL A 207 -8.30 13.48 -27.22
C VAL A 207 -8.03 13.83 -25.75
N LEU A 208 -9.06 14.20 -25.00
CA LEU A 208 -8.92 14.48 -23.57
C LEU A 208 -8.30 13.33 -22.79
N GLY A 209 -8.57 12.08 -23.18
CA GLY A 209 -7.95 10.92 -22.56
C GLY A 209 -6.43 10.79 -22.81
N ALA A 210 -5.91 11.47 -23.84
CA ALA A 210 -4.46 11.60 -24.06
C ALA A 210 -3.91 12.83 -23.32
N VAL A 211 -4.64 13.96 -23.36
CA VAL A 211 -4.29 15.18 -22.60
C VAL A 211 -4.10 14.88 -21.13
N PHE A 212 -4.97 14.07 -20.53
CA PHE A 212 -4.91 13.66 -19.13
C PHE A 212 -3.54 13.08 -18.72
N LEU A 213 -2.86 12.38 -19.61
CA LEU A 213 -1.55 11.76 -19.35
C LEU A 213 -0.47 12.78 -18.92
N CYS A 214 -0.64 14.08 -19.20
CA CYS A 214 0.29 15.11 -18.75
C CYS A 214 0.28 15.35 -17.23
N THR A 215 -0.74 14.87 -16.51
CA THR A 215 -0.87 15.00 -15.05
C THR A 215 -0.53 13.72 -14.29
N THR A 216 -0.14 12.66 -14.99
CA THR A 216 0.33 11.44 -14.34
C THR A 216 1.49 11.75 -13.40
N GLY A 217 1.51 11.11 -12.23
CA GLY A 217 2.48 11.44 -11.18
C GLY A 217 2.07 12.57 -10.21
N ALA A 218 0.98 13.32 -10.49
CA ALA A 218 0.49 14.34 -9.56
C ALA A 218 -0.03 13.73 -8.24
N GLU A 219 -0.59 12.53 -8.28
CA GLU A 219 -1.00 11.76 -7.09
C GLU A 219 0.21 11.27 -6.28
N ALA A 220 1.24 10.76 -6.95
CA ALA A 220 2.49 10.36 -6.33
C ALA A 220 3.16 11.53 -5.59
N LEU A 221 3.12 12.74 -6.19
CA LEU A 221 3.60 13.97 -5.58
C LEU A 221 2.90 14.27 -4.23
N TYR A 222 1.61 13.99 -4.12
CA TYR A 222 0.88 14.15 -2.86
C TYR A 222 1.22 13.04 -1.85
N SER A 223 1.43 11.81 -2.30
CA SER A 223 1.84 10.70 -1.44
C SER A 223 3.24 10.91 -0.86
N ASP A 224 4.18 11.50 -1.62
CA ASP A 224 5.55 11.74 -1.20
C ASP A 224 5.74 12.97 -0.30
N LEU A 225 4.65 13.59 0.14
CA LEU A 225 4.67 14.76 1.01
C LEU A 225 5.52 14.54 2.27
N GLY A 226 5.43 13.35 2.86
CA GLY A 226 6.16 12.99 4.08
C GLY A 226 7.68 12.94 3.90
N HIS A 227 8.15 12.67 2.67
CA HIS A 227 9.56 12.55 2.35
C HIS A 227 10.22 13.89 2.04
N CYS A 228 9.53 14.76 1.32
CA CYS A 228 10.11 15.96 0.72
C CYS A 228 9.70 17.26 1.41
N GLY A 229 8.55 17.30 2.07
CA GLY A 229 7.99 18.46 2.73
C GLY A 229 7.37 19.48 1.76
N LYS A 230 6.30 20.15 2.19
CA LYS A 230 5.47 21.05 1.35
C LYS A 230 6.24 22.16 0.64
N LYS A 231 7.19 22.79 1.35
CA LYS A 231 7.91 23.96 0.81
C LYS A 231 8.85 23.57 -0.34
N ASN A 232 9.55 22.44 -0.19
CA ASN A 232 10.44 21.92 -1.22
C ASN A 232 9.63 21.51 -2.46
N ILE A 233 8.50 20.79 -2.27
CA ILE A 233 7.62 20.38 -3.37
C ILE A 233 7.08 21.59 -4.14
N ARG A 234 6.59 22.63 -3.44
CA ARG A 234 6.06 23.82 -4.10
C ARG A 234 7.08 24.56 -4.93
N LEU A 235 8.29 24.76 -4.38
CA LEU A 235 9.36 25.45 -5.12
C LEU A 235 9.82 24.63 -6.32
N SER A 236 10.03 23.33 -6.14
CA SER A 236 10.41 22.43 -7.23
C SER A 236 9.34 22.39 -8.31
N TRP A 237 8.04 22.35 -7.94
CA TRP A 237 6.94 22.38 -8.89
C TRP A 237 6.91 23.63 -9.74
N ALA A 238 7.09 24.82 -9.16
CA ALA A 238 7.10 26.05 -9.92
C ALA A 238 8.15 26.02 -11.04
N ILE A 239 9.33 25.46 -10.79
CA ILE A 239 10.37 25.32 -11.81
C ILE A 239 10.01 24.23 -12.82
N MET A 240 9.64 23.05 -12.33
CA MET A 240 9.41 21.87 -13.18
C MET A 240 8.18 22.04 -14.08
N SER A 241 7.08 22.61 -13.56
CA SER A 241 5.88 22.87 -14.37
C SER A 241 6.14 23.84 -15.51
N SER A 242 6.98 24.87 -15.29
CA SER A 242 7.40 25.80 -16.35
C SER A 242 8.19 25.09 -17.45
N ILE A 243 9.10 24.19 -17.09
CA ILE A 243 9.88 23.41 -18.04
C ILE A 243 8.98 22.45 -18.84
N LEU A 244 8.02 21.79 -18.18
CA LEU A 244 7.06 20.91 -18.86
C LEU A 244 6.24 21.68 -19.89
N VAL A 245 5.69 22.84 -19.51
CA VAL A 245 4.94 23.70 -20.45
C VAL A 245 5.81 24.13 -21.63
N ILE A 246 7.05 24.56 -21.38
CA ILE A 246 8.02 24.91 -22.44
C ILE A 246 8.26 23.72 -23.38
N ASN A 247 8.40 22.52 -22.86
CA ASN A 247 8.61 21.34 -23.69
C ASN A 247 7.37 21.01 -24.55
N TYR A 248 6.16 21.03 -23.98
CA TYR A 248 4.93 20.81 -24.73
C TYR A 248 4.68 21.89 -25.79
N LEU A 249 4.98 23.15 -25.48
CA LEU A 249 4.98 24.24 -26.50
C LEU A 249 5.95 23.92 -27.63
N GLY A 250 7.15 23.42 -27.32
CA GLY A 250 8.14 23.04 -28.32
C GLY A 250 7.68 21.88 -29.21
N GLN A 251 7.06 20.86 -28.62
CA GLN A 251 6.49 19.73 -29.38
C GLN A 251 5.40 20.22 -30.35
N ALA A 252 4.51 21.08 -29.88
CA ALA A 252 3.48 21.70 -30.71
C ALA A 252 4.08 22.57 -31.82
N ALA A 253 5.12 23.38 -31.50
CA ALA A 253 5.82 24.21 -32.48
C ALA A 253 6.43 23.39 -33.61
N LEU A 254 6.97 22.20 -33.29
CA LEU A 254 7.46 21.29 -34.29
C LEU A 254 6.34 20.75 -35.18
N CYS A 255 5.23 20.30 -34.57
CA CYS A 255 4.08 19.74 -35.30
C CYS A 255 3.37 20.74 -36.20
N LEU A 256 3.43 22.06 -35.89
CA LEU A 256 2.85 23.13 -36.72
C LEU A 256 3.73 23.52 -37.92
N LYS A 257 4.92 22.94 -38.08
CA LYS A 257 5.74 23.24 -39.29
C LYS A 257 5.06 22.68 -40.54
N PRO A 258 5.03 23.45 -41.64
CA PRO A 258 4.47 22.97 -42.90
C PRO A 258 5.15 21.68 -43.35
N GLY A 259 4.33 20.69 -43.69
CA GLY A 259 4.84 19.39 -44.16
C GLY A 259 5.47 18.52 -43.09
N PHE A 260 5.24 18.81 -41.79
CA PHE A 260 5.71 17.94 -40.74
C PHE A 260 4.93 16.60 -40.73
N GLU A 261 5.68 15.54 -40.87
CA GLU A 261 5.21 14.17 -40.68
C GLU A 261 6.26 13.41 -39.85
N THR A 262 5.81 12.54 -38.98
CA THR A 262 6.74 11.65 -38.25
C THR A 262 7.27 10.59 -39.21
N ILE A 263 8.58 10.59 -39.43
CA ILE A 263 9.23 9.65 -40.34
C ILE A 263 9.42 8.29 -39.64
N GLY A 264 8.78 7.26 -40.15
CA GLY A 264 8.89 5.91 -39.60
C GLY A 264 8.24 5.76 -38.23
N ASN A 265 8.95 5.14 -37.27
CA ASN A 265 8.49 4.88 -35.89
C ASN A 265 8.93 5.96 -34.89
N LYS A 266 9.35 7.16 -35.36
CA LYS A 266 9.74 8.26 -34.44
C LYS A 266 8.51 8.88 -33.82
N THR A 267 8.52 9.06 -32.48
CA THR A 267 7.51 9.88 -31.81
C THR A 267 7.79 11.36 -32.01
N VAL A 268 6.81 12.21 -31.72
CA VAL A 268 6.96 13.68 -31.79
C VAL A 268 8.15 14.14 -30.95
N PHE A 269 8.30 13.61 -29.75
CA PHE A 269 9.42 13.96 -28.86
C PHE A 269 10.78 13.62 -29.48
N TRP A 270 10.98 12.39 -29.99
CA TRP A 270 12.26 11.99 -30.59
C TRP A 270 12.54 12.71 -31.89
N SER A 271 11.53 13.25 -32.55
CA SER A 271 11.68 14.09 -33.75
C SER A 271 12.21 15.51 -33.42
N MET A 272 12.10 15.98 -32.17
CA MET A 272 12.71 17.24 -31.73
C MET A 272 14.23 17.15 -31.50
N VAL A 273 14.72 15.93 -31.23
CA VAL A 273 16.10 15.72 -30.80
C VAL A 273 17.03 15.73 -32.01
N PRO A 274 18.07 16.60 -32.05
CA PRO A 274 19.09 16.55 -33.10
C PRO A 274 19.87 15.22 -33.07
N ASP A 275 20.21 14.70 -34.23
CA ASP A 275 20.91 13.42 -34.37
C ASP A 275 22.25 13.41 -33.60
N SER A 276 22.94 14.56 -33.50
CA SER A 276 24.21 14.71 -32.79
C SER A 276 24.16 14.42 -31.28
N ILE A 277 23.02 14.67 -30.64
CA ILE A 277 22.82 14.46 -29.20
C ILE A 277 21.85 13.31 -28.91
N LEU A 278 21.36 12.62 -29.92
CA LEU A 278 20.32 11.59 -29.82
C LEU A 278 20.75 10.44 -28.90
N PRO A 279 21.97 9.85 -28.99
CA PRO A 279 22.39 8.77 -28.07
C PRO A 279 22.43 9.23 -26.60
N PHE A 280 22.93 10.44 -26.36
CA PHE A 280 22.95 11.04 -25.01
C PHE A 280 21.53 11.26 -24.50
N SER A 281 20.62 11.77 -25.36
CA SER A 281 19.24 12.03 -24.98
C SER A 281 18.48 10.73 -24.64
N ILE A 282 18.74 9.64 -25.34
CA ILE A 282 18.17 8.33 -25.03
C ILE A 282 18.70 7.80 -23.69
N ALA A 283 20.00 7.93 -23.46
CA ALA A 283 20.61 7.47 -22.21
C ALA A 283 20.04 8.23 -20.98
N ILE A 284 19.95 9.56 -21.06
CA ILE A 284 19.41 10.37 -19.94
C ILE A 284 17.90 10.18 -19.77
N ALA A 285 17.13 10.01 -20.84
CA ALA A 285 15.71 9.68 -20.80
C ALA A 285 15.48 8.31 -20.12
N THR A 286 16.27 7.30 -20.49
CA THR A 286 16.19 5.97 -19.88
C THR A 286 16.54 6.05 -18.39
N ALA A 287 17.59 6.78 -18.02
CA ALA A 287 17.93 6.99 -16.61
C ALA A 287 16.80 7.71 -15.85
N ALA A 288 16.19 8.75 -16.44
CA ALA A 288 15.06 9.45 -15.86
C ALA A 288 13.82 8.55 -15.67
N THR A 289 13.52 7.68 -16.64
CA THR A 289 12.39 6.74 -16.53
C THR A 289 12.65 5.62 -15.52
N ILE A 290 13.89 5.18 -15.34
CA ILE A 290 14.28 4.27 -14.26
C ILE A 290 14.05 4.93 -12.90
N ILE A 291 14.44 6.19 -12.73
CA ILE A 291 14.23 6.96 -11.50
C ILE A 291 12.73 7.14 -11.23
N ALA A 292 11.95 7.50 -12.23
CA ALA A 292 10.49 7.61 -12.14
C ALA A 292 9.84 6.29 -11.69
N SER A 293 10.21 5.19 -12.31
CA SER A 293 9.72 3.84 -11.96
C SER A 293 10.09 3.46 -10.53
N GLN A 294 11.29 3.79 -10.08
CA GLN A 294 11.73 3.50 -8.72
C GLN A 294 10.95 4.31 -7.67
N ALA A 295 10.67 5.56 -7.95
CA ALA A 295 9.85 6.41 -7.08
C ALA A 295 8.43 5.83 -6.92
N LEU A 296 7.80 5.44 -8.02
CA LEU A 296 6.48 4.82 -8.01
C LEU A 296 6.44 3.50 -7.23
N ILE A 297 7.42 2.60 -7.44
CA ILE A 297 7.52 1.33 -6.70
C ILE A 297 7.60 1.59 -5.19
N THR A 298 8.40 2.58 -4.78
CA THR A 298 8.50 3.00 -3.38
C THR A 298 7.17 3.56 -2.86
N GLY A 299 6.46 4.34 -3.68
CA GLY A 299 5.11 4.84 -3.40
C GLY A 299 4.12 3.69 -3.16
N VAL A 300 4.15 2.63 -3.96
CA VAL A 300 3.32 1.44 -3.78
C VAL A 300 3.66 0.71 -2.46
N PHE A 301 4.95 0.63 -2.09
CA PHE A 301 5.30 0.05 -0.78
C PHE A 301 4.75 0.88 0.37
N THR A 302 4.83 2.20 0.28
CA THR A 302 4.26 3.12 1.29
C THR A 302 2.76 2.96 1.39
N LEU A 303 2.05 2.92 0.26
CA LEU A 303 0.61 2.69 0.18
C LEU A 303 0.19 1.36 0.83
N MET A 304 0.92 0.28 0.53
CA MET A 304 0.65 -1.03 1.14
C MET A 304 0.94 -1.05 2.64
N ASN A 305 1.99 -0.39 3.10
CA ASN A 305 2.28 -0.26 4.53
C ASN A 305 1.19 0.54 5.26
N GLU A 306 0.65 1.59 4.64
CA GLU A 306 -0.50 2.32 5.17
C GLU A 306 -1.76 1.46 5.21
N ALA A 307 -2.02 0.66 4.17
CA ALA A 307 -3.11 -0.32 4.15
C ALA A 307 -2.99 -1.32 5.31
N ILE A 308 -1.78 -1.81 5.58
CA ILE A 308 -1.49 -2.70 6.73
C ILE A 308 -1.77 -1.98 8.05
N LYS A 309 -1.25 -0.76 8.25
CA LYS A 309 -1.46 0.04 9.47
C LYS A 309 -2.93 0.37 9.70
N LEU A 310 -3.67 0.69 8.64
CA LEU A 310 -5.12 0.91 8.69
C LEU A 310 -5.91 -0.38 8.84
N LYS A 311 -5.18 -1.51 8.82
CA LYS A 311 -5.73 -2.86 8.96
C LYS A 311 -6.69 -3.21 7.80
N LEU A 312 -6.40 -2.75 6.61
CA LEU A 312 -7.08 -3.06 5.35
C LEU A 312 -6.40 -4.20 4.60
N TRP A 313 -5.19 -4.60 5.02
CA TRP A 313 -4.43 -5.74 4.54
C TRP A 313 -3.77 -6.49 5.68
N THR A 314 -3.29 -7.73 5.42
CA THR A 314 -2.56 -8.55 6.39
C THR A 314 -1.17 -7.99 6.65
N ASN A 315 -0.59 -8.27 7.82
CA ASN A 315 0.78 -7.89 8.11
C ASN A 315 1.74 -8.66 7.20
N LEU A 316 2.52 -7.91 6.42
CA LEU A 316 3.57 -8.42 5.54
C LEU A 316 4.94 -8.17 6.19
N LYS A 317 5.95 -8.91 5.77
CA LYS A 317 7.33 -8.64 6.19
C LYS A 317 7.80 -7.33 5.56
N VAL A 318 7.94 -6.31 6.39
CA VAL A 318 8.44 -4.99 6.01
C VAL A 318 9.89 -4.89 6.44
N LYS A 319 10.78 -4.49 5.51
CA LYS A 319 12.18 -4.19 5.79
C LYS A 319 12.39 -2.68 5.67
N TYR A 320 13.25 -2.14 6.51
CA TYR A 320 13.64 -0.73 6.50
C TYR A 320 15.12 -0.63 6.13
N PRO A 321 15.45 -0.44 4.84
CA PRO A 321 16.86 -0.44 4.39
C PRO A 321 17.69 0.70 4.97
N THR A 322 17.04 1.78 5.43
CA THR A 322 17.73 3.00 5.93
C THR A 322 17.06 3.55 7.19
N ASP A 323 17.78 4.44 7.90
CA ASP A 323 17.27 5.11 9.11
C ASP A 323 16.21 6.17 8.85
N HIS A 324 15.93 6.50 7.60
CA HIS A 324 14.91 7.48 7.25
C HIS A 324 13.52 6.84 7.21
N ARG A 325 12.56 7.51 7.84
CA ARG A 325 11.14 7.15 7.77
C ARG A 325 10.69 7.27 6.32
N GLY A 326 10.16 6.19 5.76
CA GLY A 326 9.63 6.20 4.40
C GLY A 326 10.39 5.36 3.38
N GLN A 327 11.63 4.96 3.66
CA GLN A 327 12.27 3.96 2.81
C GLN A 327 11.85 2.57 3.29
N ILE A 328 10.82 2.05 2.64
CA ILE A 328 10.19 0.79 2.96
C ILE A 328 10.44 -0.18 1.82
N TYR A 329 10.76 -1.42 2.15
CA TYR A 329 10.86 -2.51 1.21
C TYR A 329 9.97 -3.67 1.65
N ILE A 330 9.07 -4.11 0.78
CA ILE A 330 8.16 -5.23 1.03
C ILE A 330 8.44 -6.30 -0.02
N PRO A 331 9.18 -7.38 0.32
CA PRO A 331 9.63 -8.38 -0.64
C PRO A 331 8.51 -8.99 -1.49
N PHE A 332 7.38 -9.34 -0.85
CA PHE A 332 6.24 -9.93 -1.55
C PHE A 332 5.69 -8.99 -2.64
N ILE A 333 5.50 -7.72 -2.30
CA ILE A 333 4.99 -6.71 -3.25
C ILE A 333 6.01 -6.44 -4.36
N ASN A 334 7.30 -6.40 -4.03
CA ASN A 334 8.36 -6.19 -5.01
C ASN A 334 8.35 -7.24 -6.13
N TRP A 335 8.35 -8.51 -5.76
CA TRP A 335 8.34 -9.61 -6.74
C TRP A 335 7.01 -9.71 -7.50
N PHE A 336 5.90 -9.40 -6.83
CA PHE A 336 4.58 -9.36 -7.43
C PHE A 336 4.48 -8.25 -8.48
N LEU A 337 4.95 -7.03 -8.17
CA LEU A 337 5.01 -5.92 -9.14
C LEU A 337 5.93 -6.25 -10.32
N MET A 338 7.11 -6.83 -10.08
CA MET A 338 8.00 -7.24 -11.15
C MET A 338 7.31 -8.20 -12.13
N GLY A 339 6.66 -9.24 -11.59
CA GLY A 339 5.92 -10.19 -12.43
C GLY A 339 4.82 -9.53 -13.24
N GLY A 340 4.07 -8.60 -12.64
CA GLY A 340 3.02 -7.85 -13.32
C GLY A 340 3.54 -6.91 -14.41
N CYS A 341 4.64 -6.19 -14.16
CA CYS A 341 5.28 -5.36 -15.18
C CYS A 341 5.74 -6.18 -16.39
N LEU A 342 6.33 -7.36 -16.17
CA LEU A 342 6.73 -8.25 -17.25
C LEU A 342 5.54 -8.78 -18.05
N VAL A 343 4.42 -9.08 -17.38
CA VAL A 343 3.17 -9.48 -18.05
C VAL A 343 2.62 -8.34 -18.91
N VAL A 344 2.63 -7.09 -18.39
CA VAL A 344 2.20 -5.90 -19.17
C VAL A 344 3.05 -5.75 -20.43
N ILE A 345 4.38 -5.86 -20.32
CA ILE A 345 5.29 -5.77 -21.48
C ILE A 345 5.01 -6.89 -22.48
N ALA A 346 4.79 -8.11 -22.02
CA ALA A 346 4.53 -9.26 -22.92
C ALA A 346 3.19 -9.11 -23.68
N ILE A 347 2.16 -8.56 -23.03
CA ILE A 347 0.82 -8.37 -23.63
C ILE A 347 0.84 -7.19 -24.63
N PHE A 348 1.32 -6.03 -24.20
CA PHE A 348 1.16 -4.78 -24.95
C PHE A 348 2.33 -4.47 -25.90
N LYS A 349 3.53 -4.97 -25.62
CA LYS A 349 4.76 -4.91 -26.44
C LYS A 349 5.33 -3.51 -26.69
N ASN A 350 4.49 -2.47 -26.88
CA ASN A 350 4.88 -1.11 -27.24
C ASN A 350 4.26 -0.09 -26.29
N ALA A 351 4.94 1.04 -26.05
CA ALA A 351 4.45 2.12 -25.23
C ALA A 351 3.08 2.65 -25.69
N LYS A 352 2.89 2.77 -27.00
CA LYS A 352 1.62 3.24 -27.61
C LYS A 352 0.41 2.38 -27.22
N ASN A 353 0.58 1.04 -27.15
CA ASN A 353 -0.50 0.14 -26.73
C ASN A 353 -0.78 0.20 -25.23
N MET A 354 0.21 0.64 -24.42
CA MET A 354 0.07 0.81 -22.97
C MET A 354 -0.64 2.09 -22.59
N GLU A 355 -0.66 3.13 -23.45
CA GLU A 355 -1.27 4.45 -23.15
C GLU A 355 -2.73 4.36 -22.76
N ALA A 356 -3.52 3.55 -23.48
CA ALA A 356 -4.95 3.36 -23.20
C ALA A 356 -5.18 2.73 -21.81
N THR A 357 -4.31 1.79 -21.43
CA THR A 357 -4.34 1.07 -20.17
C THR A 357 -4.01 1.99 -19.00
N TYR A 358 -3.05 2.89 -19.18
CA TYR A 358 -2.49 3.77 -18.17
C TYR A 358 -3.48 4.85 -17.71
N GLY A 359 -4.10 5.56 -18.65
CA GLY A 359 -4.92 6.73 -18.36
C GLY A 359 -6.14 6.45 -17.47
N LEU A 360 -6.76 5.27 -17.59
CA LEU A 360 -8.01 4.97 -16.88
C LEU A 360 -7.79 4.76 -15.38
N ALA A 361 -6.74 4.06 -14.96
CA ALA A 361 -6.44 3.82 -13.54
C ALA A 361 -6.28 5.14 -12.78
N ILE A 362 -5.42 6.01 -13.29
CA ILE A 362 -5.09 7.28 -12.63
C ILE A 362 -6.29 8.22 -12.63
N THR A 363 -7.09 8.23 -13.69
CA THR A 363 -8.30 9.08 -13.73
C THR A 363 -9.28 8.68 -12.63
N ILE A 364 -9.50 7.38 -12.41
CA ILE A 364 -10.36 6.90 -11.32
C ILE A 364 -9.80 7.30 -9.96
N ASP A 365 -8.50 7.13 -9.75
CA ASP A 365 -7.85 7.51 -8.50
C ASP A 365 -7.99 9.00 -8.22
N MET A 366 -7.75 9.85 -9.22
CA MET A 366 -7.90 11.30 -9.09
C MET A 366 -9.32 11.73 -8.71
N VAL A 367 -10.35 11.06 -9.26
CA VAL A 367 -11.76 11.30 -8.89
C VAL A 367 -11.99 10.89 -7.43
N MET A 368 -11.46 9.74 -6.99
CA MET A 368 -11.61 9.28 -5.59
C MET A 368 -10.93 10.23 -4.61
N THR A 369 -9.73 10.70 -4.95
CA THR A 369 -9.00 11.70 -4.17
C THR A 369 -9.77 13.03 -4.11
N SER A 370 -10.37 13.49 -5.22
CA SER A 370 -11.19 14.70 -5.24
C SER A 370 -12.40 14.60 -4.32
N ILE A 371 -13.10 13.45 -4.31
CA ILE A 371 -14.26 13.21 -3.43
C ILE A 371 -13.82 13.28 -1.95
N LEU A 372 -12.75 12.58 -1.58
CA LEU A 372 -12.28 12.56 -0.19
C LEU A 372 -11.75 13.93 0.26
N LEU A 373 -11.00 14.63 -0.61
CA LEU A 373 -10.44 15.95 -0.32
C LEU A 373 -11.56 17.00 -0.15
N CYS A 374 -12.56 16.99 -1.04
CA CYS A 374 -13.73 17.85 -0.95
C CYS A 374 -14.43 17.68 0.40
N LEU A 375 -14.73 16.44 0.75
CA LEU A 375 -15.38 16.11 2.02
C LEU A 375 -14.56 16.58 3.22
N LEU A 376 -13.24 16.36 3.20
CA LEU A 376 -12.35 16.79 4.27
C LEU A 376 -12.35 18.31 4.45
N LEU A 377 -12.25 19.08 3.35
CA LEU A 377 -12.21 20.53 3.40
C LEU A 377 -13.54 21.12 3.88
N ILE A 378 -14.68 20.58 3.45
CA ILE A 378 -16.01 20.96 3.95
C ILE A 378 -16.11 20.72 5.45
N LEU A 379 -15.62 19.59 5.95
CA LEU A 379 -15.68 19.25 7.38
C LEU A 379 -14.70 20.05 8.23
N ARG A 380 -13.54 20.44 7.66
CA ARG A 380 -12.56 21.29 8.36
C ARG A 380 -12.99 22.75 8.46
N LYS A 381 -13.62 23.30 7.39
CA LYS A 381 -14.00 24.72 7.29
C LYS A 381 -15.44 24.86 6.78
N PRO A 382 -16.44 24.59 7.61
CA PRO A 382 -17.85 24.58 7.19
C PRO A 382 -18.35 25.95 6.66
N HIS A 383 -17.76 27.07 7.12
CA HIS A 383 -18.11 28.40 6.61
C HIS A 383 -17.85 28.58 5.12
N PHE A 384 -16.85 27.87 4.56
CA PHE A 384 -16.50 27.91 3.12
C PHE A 384 -17.11 26.76 2.33
N LYS A 385 -18.10 26.04 2.89
CA LYS A 385 -18.71 24.86 2.28
C LYS A 385 -19.14 25.08 0.81
N ILE A 386 -19.84 26.19 0.53
CA ILE A 386 -20.36 26.48 -0.81
C ILE A 386 -19.20 26.68 -1.80
N ILE A 387 -18.15 27.39 -1.37
CA ILE A 387 -16.95 27.62 -2.21
C ILE A 387 -16.24 26.31 -2.53
N TYR A 388 -16.05 25.44 -1.53
CA TYR A 388 -15.44 24.14 -1.79
C TYR A 388 -16.31 23.26 -2.69
N ILE A 389 -17.63 23.24 -2.51
CA ILE A 389 -18.53 22.50 -3.39
C ILE A 389 -18.38 23.04 -4.82
N ALA A 390 -18.41 24.37 -5.05
CA ALA A 390 -18.27 24.94 -6.38
C ALA A 390 -16.92 24.57 -7.03
N ILE A 391 -15.81 24.73 -6.31
CA ILE A 391 -14.47 24.40 -6.82
C ILE A 391 -14.38 22.90 -7.17
N PHE A 392 -14.84 22.03 -6.29
CA PHE A 392 -14.76 20.59 -6.55
C PHE A 392 -15.77 20.09 -7.58
N THR A 393 -16.88 20.78 -7.77
CA THR A 393 -17.77 20.52 -8.92
C THR A 393 -17.04 20.76 -10.23
N ILE A 394 -16.26 21.85 -10.33
CA ILE A 394 -15.43 22.11 -11.51
C ILE A 394 -14.39 21.00 -11.71
N PHE A 395 -13.64 20.65 -10.67
CA PHE A 395 -12.64 19.58 -10.78
C PHE A 395 -13.27 18.24 -11.17
N LEU A 396 -14.36 17.83 -10.50
CA LEU A 396 -15.05 16.58 -10.81
C LEU A 396 -15.67 16.60 -12.23
N SER A 397 -16.09 17.76 -12.75
CA SER A 397 -16.55 17.87 -14.13
C SER A 397 -15.41 17.65 -15.12
N ILE A 398 -14.25 18.25 -14.89
CA ILE A 398 -13.06 18.06 -15.72
C ILE A 398 -12.58 16.61 -15.67
N GLU A 399 -12.44 16.05 -14.46
CA GLU A 399 -12.04 14.67 -14.24
C GLU A 399 -13.06 13.67 -14.79
N GLY A 400 -14.35 14.01 -14.73
CA GLY A 400 -15.43 13.25 -15.34
C GLY A 400 -15.32 13.20 -16.87
N CYS A 401 -14.97 14.33 -17.52
CA CYS A 401 -14.70 14.34 -18.96
C CYS A 401 -13.49 13.47 -19.32
N PHE A 402 -12.42 13.49 -18.53
CA PHE A 402 -11.26 12.61 -18.71
C PHE A 402 -11.63 11.14 -18.50
N LEU A 403 -12.43 10.85 -17.47
CA LEU A 403 -12.90 9.50 -17.20
C LEU A 403 -13.73 8.96 -18.37
N LEU A 404 -14.69 9.73 -18.86
CA LEU A 404 -15.51 9.36 -20.02
C LEU A 404 -14.67 9.13 -21.27
N SER A 405 -13.71 10.02 -21.54
CA SER A 405 -12.80 9.87 -22.68
C SER A 405 -11.92 8.61 -22.55
N ASN A 406 -11.38 8.31 -21.36
CA ASN A 406 -10.59 7.08 -21.13
C ASN A 406 -11.44 5.80 -21.16
N LEU A 407 -12.72 5.87 -20.75
CA LEU A 407 -13.65 4.74 -20.89
C LEU A 407 -13.88 4.39 -22.37
N GLY A 408 -13.84 5.37 -23.28
CA GLY A 408 -13.89 5.10 -24.73
C GLY A 408 -12.74 4.23 -25.25
N LYS A 409 -11.62 4.17 -24.52
CA LYS A 409 -10.45 3.35 -24.87
C LYS A 409 -10.46 1.93 -24.32
N ILE A 410 -11.59 1.44 -23.77
CA ILE A 410 -11.69 0.10 -23.18
C ILE A 410 -11.22 -0.96 -24.17
N ALA A 411 -11.69 -0.91 -25.41
CA ALA A 411 -11.30 -1.87 -26.45
C ALA A 411 -9.83 -1.78 -26.88
N GLU A 412 -9.20 -0.60 -26.69
CA GLU A 412 -7.79 -0.35 -27.05
C GLU A 412 -6.81 -0.86 -25.97
N GLY A 413 -7.29 -1.34 -24.80
CA GLY A 413 -6.43 -1.88 -23.71
C GLY A 413 -6.85 -1.50 -22.30
N ALA A 414 -7.68 -0.48 -22.10
CA ALA A 414 -8.08 -0.02 -20.77
C ALA A 414 -8.87 -1.06 -19.95
N TRP A 415 -9.41 -2.11 -20.60
CA TRP A 415 -10.04 -3.27 -19.96
C TRP A 415 -9.10 -3.98 -18.97
N PHE A 416 -7.80 -4.05 -19.30
CA PHE A 416 -6.80 -4.72 -18.45
C PHE A 416 -6.71 -4.05 -17.08
N THR A 417 -6.61 -2.73 -17.07
CA THR A 417 -6.55 -1.93 -15.83
C THR A 417 -7.81 -2.07 -15.00
N LEU A 418 -8.98 -2.07 -15.64
CA LEU A 418 -10.25 -2.24 -14.94
C LEU A 418 -10.34 -3.60 -14.25
N ILE A 419 -9.95 -4.67 -14.94
CA ILE A 419 -9.92 -6.01 -14.36
C ILE A 419 -8.95 -6.05 -13.18
N LEU A 420 -7.76 -5.51 -13.35
CA LEU A 420 -6.72 -5.50 -12.31
C LEU A 420 -7.17 -4.69 -11.08
N ALA A 421 -7.71 -3.49 -11.30
CA ALA A 421 -8.25 -2.65 -10.24
C ALA A 421 -9.45 -3.32 -9.54
N PHE A 422 -10.32 -3.99 -10.29
CA PHE A 422 -11.44 -4.73 -9.72
C PHE A 422 -10.99 -5.92 -8.85
N ILE A 423 -9.95 -6.64 -9.28
CA ILE A 423 -9.35 -7.72 -8.49
C ILE A 423 -8.81 -7.17 -7.17
N PHE A 424 -7.99 -6.09 -7.23
CA PHE A 424 -7.43 -5.50 -6.01
C PHE A 424 -8.50 -4.91 -5.10
N PHE A 425 -9.48 -4.21 -5.66
CA PHE A 425 -10.61 -3.70 -4.89
C PHE A 425 -11.36 -4.84 -4.19
N SER A 426 -11.65 -5.92 -4.91
CA SER A 426 -12.36 -7.08 -4.36
C SER A 426 -11.57 -7.74 -3.23
N LEU A 427 -10.25 -7.92 -3.39
CA LEU A 427 -9.39 -8.47 -2.35
C LEU A 427 -9.37 -7.58 -1.09
N LEU A 428 -9.16 -6.27 -1.26
CA LEU A 428 -9.15 -5.30 -0.16
C LEU A 428 -10.51 -5.24 0.54
N TYR A 429 -11.60 -5.19 -0.22
CA TYR A 429 -12.96 -5.10 0.31
C TYR A 429 -13.38 -6.37 1.06
N LEU A 430 -13.11 -7.55 0.51
CA LEU A 430 -13.41 -8.82 1.16
C LEU A 430 -12.57 -8.98 2.43
N TYR A 431 -11.30 -8.59 2.40
CA TYR A 431 -10.46 -8.60 3.60
C TYR A 431 -11.01 -7.66 4.69
N TYR A 432 -11.40 -6.43 4.31
CA TYR A 432 -12.04 -5.47 5.22
C TYR A 432 -13.34 -6.02 5.82
N LYS A 433 -14.21 -6.62 4.99
CA LYS A 433 -15.48 -7.23 5.44
C LYS A 433 -15.26 -8.42 6.37
N ALA A 434 -14.32 -9.31 6.03
CA ALA A 434 -13.98 -10.45 6.89
C ALA A 434 -13.51 -10.00 8.27
N ARG A 435 -12.74 -8.91 8.29
CA ARG A 435 -12.23 -8.35 9.52
C ARG A 435 -13.33 -7.71 10.37
N LEU A 436 -14.28 -6.99 9.75
CA LEU A 436 -15.47 -6.49 10.45
C LEU A 436 -16.30 -7.63 11.03
N LEU A 437 -16.54 -8.68 10.21
CA LEU A 437 -17.24 -9.89 10.68
C LEU A 437 -16.53 -10.46 11.92
N ARG A 438 -15.23 -10.64 11.84
CA ARG A 438 -14.42 -11.16 12.95
C ARG A 438 -14.47 -10.26 14.19
N LYS A 439 -14.40 -8.93 14.01
CA LYS A 439 -14.49 -7.98 15.13
C LYS A 439 -15.84 -8.06 15.84
N ASN A 440 -16.91 -8.25 15.09
CA ASN A 440 -18.27 -8.34 15.65
C ASN A 440 -18.52 -9.67 16.39
N ILE A 441 -17.76 -10.72 16.05
CA ILE A 441 -17.85 -12.05 16.67
C ILE A 441 -16.91 -12.17 17.87
N THR A 442 -15.81 -11.38 17.92
CA THR A 442 -14.88 -11.44 19.04
C THR A 442 -15.51 -10.76 20.25
N GLU A 443 -15.81 -11.54 21.26
CA GLU A 443 -16.29 -11.09 22.55
C GLU A 443 -15.12 -10.82 23.48
N TYR A 444 -15.31 -9.88 24.42
CA TYR A 444 -14.36 -9.61 25.48
C TYR A 444 -14.99 -9.97 26.83
N VAL A 445 -14.26 -10.71 27.61
CA VAL A 445 -14.65 -11.08 28.97
C VAL A 445 -14.10 -10.03 29.92
N PRO A 446 -14.95 -9.41 30.78
CA PRO A 446 -14.48 -8.46 31.79
C PRO A 446 -13.55 -9.16 32.78
N MET A 447 -12.49 -8.47 33.23
CA MET A 447 -11.45 -9.06 34.10
C MET A 447 -12.00 -9.52 35.45
N ASN A 448 -13.07 -8.89 35.95
CA ASN A 448 -13.74 -9.32 37.19
C ASN A 448 -14.32 -10.76 37.13
N LYS A 449 -14.60 -11.28 35.92
CA LYS A 449 -14.99 -12.69 35.73
C LYS A 449 -13.79 -13.62 35.55
N VAL A 450 -12.64 -13.09 35.13
CA VAL A 450 -11.41 -13.85 34.88
C VAL A 450 -10.64 -14.12 36.17
N VAL A 451 -10.53 -13.11 37.03
CA VAL A 451 -9.77 -13.17 38.29
C VAL A 451 -10.20 -14.32 39.22
N PRO A 452 -11.49 -14.55 39.48
CA PRO A 452 -11.91 -15.67 40.33
C PRO A 452 -11.52 -17.04 39.75
N LEU A 453 -11.55 -17.20 38.44
CA LEU A 453 -11.17 -18.45 37.77
C LEU A 453 -9.66 -18.66 37.78
N LEU A 454 -8.86 -17.60 37.65
CA LEU A 454 -7.40 -17.69 37.82
C LEU A 454 -7.02 -18.16 39.22
N ASN A 455 -7.70 -17.62 40.26
CA ASN A 455 -7.47 -18.04 41.64
C ASN A 455 -7.88 -19.50 41.83
N ALA A 456 -9.02 -19.94 41.31
CA ALA A 456 -9.47 -21.32 41.41
C ALA A 456 -8.50 -22.30 40.71
N VAL A 457 -7.98 -21.96 39.52
CA VAL A 457 -6.98 -22.76 38.81
C VAL A 457 -5.67 -22.84 39.59
N ARG A 458 -5.29 -21.78 40.27
CA ARG A 458 -4.08 -21.73 41.08
C ARG A 458 -4.19 -22.62 42.33
N GLU A 459 -5.34 -22.59 43.02
CA GLU A 459 -5.60 -23.35 44.23
C GLU A 459 -5.82 -24.85 43.99
N ASP A 460 -6.01 -25.27 42.72
CA ASP A 460 -6.22 -26.68 42.38
C ASP A 460 -4.89 -27.46 42.36
N ASP A 461 -4.67 -28.28 43.39
CA ASP A 461 -3.47 -29.11 43.51
C ASP A 461 -3.41 -30.31 42.52
N LYS A 462 -4.54 -30.60 41.85
CA LYS A 462 -4.58 -31.66 40.83
C LYS A 462 -4.01 -31.19 39.47
N LEU A 463 -3.92 -29.89 39.28
CA LEU A 463 -3.38 -29.31 38.07
C LEU A 463 -1.87 -29.17 38.16
N MET A 464 -1.16 -29.79 37.23
CA MET A 464 0.28 -29.60 37.07
C MET A 464 0.60 -28.23 36.49
N PHE A 465 1.71 -27.64 36.93
CA PHE A 465 2.23 -26.43 36.33
C PHE A 465 2.61 -26.65 34.87
N GLU A 466 2.14 -25.78 33.98
CA GLU A 466 2.46 -25.77 32.56
C GLU A 466 3.79 -25.05 32.27
N ALA A 467 4.07 -23.99 33.04
CA ALA A 467 5.28 -23.18 33.00
C ALA A 467 5.36 -22.30 34.26
N THR A 468 6.53 -21.78 34.56
CA THR A 468 6.67 -20.71 35.57
C THR A 468 6.01 -19.45 35.06
N ASN A 469 6.38 -19.00 33.85
CA ASN A 469 5.85 -17.82 33.20
C ASN A 469 5.04 -18.21 31.94
N LEU A 470 3.72 -18.05 32.01
CA LEU A 470 2.81 -18.33 30.90
C LEU A 470 2.35 -17.02 30.26
N VAL A 471 2.72 -16.82 29.00
CA VAL A 471 2.46 -15.56 28.28
C VAL A 471 1.41 -15.73 27.20
N TYR A 472 0.34 -14.96 27.28
CA TYR A 472 -0.71 -14.88 26.28
C TYR A 472 -0.65 -13.52 25.54
N PRO A 473 -0.17 -13.46 24.29
CA PRO A 473 -0.35 -12.30 23.48
C PRO A 473 -1.84 -12.01 23.27
N THR A 474 -2.29 -10.82 23.68
CA THR A 474 -3.70 -10.41 23.61
C THR A 474 -3.89 -9.22 22.67
N ARG A 475 -5.08 -9.13 22.06
CA ARG A 475 -5.51 -7.99 21.28
C ARG A 475 -6.24 -6.92 22.10
N SER A 476 -6.51 -7.22 23.36
CA SER A 476 -7.09 -6.24 24.26
C SER A 476 -6.10 -5.12 24.51
N ASP A 477 -6.55 -3.89 24.34
CA ASP A 477 -5.82 -2.65 24.60
C ASP A 477 -5.98 -2.13 26.06
N SER A 478 -6.68 -2.91 26.90
CA SER A 478 -7.01 -2.53 28.28
C SER A 478 -6.84 -3.70 29.23
N PRO A 479 -6.27 -3.49 30.42
CA PRO A 479 -6.18 -4.50 31.46
C PRO A 479 -7.53 -4.92 32.07
N GLN A 480 -8.61 -4.20 31.78
CA GLN A 480 -9.95 -4.45 32.36
C GLN A 480 -10.74 -5.54 31.63
N LYS A 481 -10.31 -5.94 30.45
CA LYS A 481 -10.99 -6.94 29.61
C LYS A 481 -10.01 -7.88 28.95
N LEU A 482 -10.39 -9.15 28.78
CA LEU A 482 -9.63 -10.17 28.13
C LEU A 482 -10.33 -10.66 26.85
N ASP A 483 -9.58 -10.96 25.80
CA ASP A 483 -10.08 -11.59 24.58
C ASP A 483 -10.71 -12.95 24.91
N SER A 484 -11.93 -13.21 24.43
CA SER A 484 -12.66 -14.47 24.68
C SER A 484 -11.89 -15.69 24.17
N THR A 485 -11.03 -15.54 23.15
CA THR A 485 -10.19 -16.62 22.65
C THR A 485 -9.09 -17.02 23.65
N VAL A 486 -8.53 -16.03 24.38
CA VAL A 486 -7.60 -16.28 25.49
C VAL A 486 -8.32 -16.95 26.64
N PHE A 487 -9.52 -16.44 26.98
CA PHE A 487 -10.35 -17.04 28.02
C PHE A 487 -10.68 -18.49 27.72
N TYR A 488 -11.08 -18.80 26.48
CA TYR A 488 -11.35 -20.18 26.05
C TYR A 488 -10.12 -21.08 26.17
N SER A 489 -8.96 -20.64 25.69
CA SER A 489 -7.71 -21.41 25.73
C SER A 489 -7.26 -21.66 27.17
N LEU A 490 -7.37 -20.65 28.03
CA LEU A 490 -6.85 -20.70 29.39
C LEU A 490 -7.73 -21.52 30.35
N PHE A 491 -9.06 -21.53 30.15
CA PHE A 491 -10.00 -22.12 31.10
C PHE A 491 -10.87 -23.24 30.52
N GLN A 492 -11.34 -23.10 29.28
CA GLN A 492 -12.37 -24.01 28.73
C GLN A 492 -11.78 -25.21 27.97
N LYS A 493 -10.73 -24.96 27.16
CA LYS A 493 -10.11 -26.04 26.38
C LYS A 493 -9.30 -26.97 27.26
N ARG A 494 -8.45 -26.41 28.08
CA ARG A 494 -7.67 -27.10 29.10
C ARG A 494 -7.24 -26.08 30.15
N PRO A 495 -7.70 -26.18 31.40
CA PRO A 495 -7.22 -25.30 32.44
C PRO A 495 -5.69 -25.40 32.57
N ARG A 496 -5.02 -24.24 32.61
CA ARG A 496 -3.55 -24.17 32.65
C ARG A 496 -3.09 -23.43 33.88
N LYS A 497 -2.30 -24.12 34.68
CA LYS A 497 -1.69 -23.61 35.90
C LYS A 497 -0.30 -23.07 35.60
N ALA A 498 -0.02 -21.83 36.01
CA ALA A 498 1.31 -21.23 35.96
C ALA A 498 1.55 -20.43 37.24
N GLU A 499 2.81 -20.21 37.60
CA GLU A 499 3.16 -19.37 38.74
C GLU A 499 2.78 -17.92 38.43
N VAL A 500 3.17 -17.43 37.23
CA VAL A 500 2.84 -16.11 36.77
C VAL A 500 2.19 -16.17 35.39
N THR A 501 0.99 -15.59 35.27
CA THR A 501 0.28 -15.46 34.00
C THR A 501 0.42 -14.02 33.47
N TRP A 502 0.86 -13.90 32.22
CA TRP A 502 1.09 -12.61 31.56
C TRP A 502 0.14 -12.42 30.40
N PHE A 503 -0.61 -11.32 30.39
CA PHE A 503 -1.36 -10.86 29.22
C PHE A 503 -0.57 -9.77 28.53
N LEU A 504 -0.06 -10.09 27.33
CA LEU A 504 0.86 -9.23 26.59
C LEU A 504 0.18 -8.52 25.45
N HIS A 505 0.16 -7.20 25.48
CA HIS A 505 -0.30 -6.35 24.37
C HIS A 505 0.88 -5.71 23.66
N LEU A 506 0.94 -5.88 22.31
CA LEU A 506 1.97 -5.27 21.47
C LEU A 506 1.43 -4.07 20.70
N ASN A 507 2.18 -2.97 20.77
CA ASN A 507 1.88 -1.74 20.04
C ASN A 507 3.10 -1.28 19.25
N ILE A 508 2.89 -0.61 18.10
CA ILE A 508 3.95 -0.02 17.30
C ILE A 508 3.80 1.50 17.36
N THR A 509 4.83 2.19 17.82
CA THR A 509 4.84 3.66 17.92
C THR A 509 5.24 4.30 16.59
N ASN A 510 5.00 5.62 16.48
CA ASN A 510 5.43 6.41 15.33
C ASN A 510 6.92 6.78 15.37
N ASP A 511 7.61 6.54 16.49
CA ASP A 511 9.04 6.80 16.63
C ASP A 511 9.85 5.67 15.97
N PRO A 512 10.99 5.95 15.33
CA PRO A 512 11.76 4.94 14.64
C PRO A 512 12.39 3.92 15.60
N TRP A 513 12.89 4.38 16.74
CA TRP A 513 13.61 3.59 17.74
C TRP A 513 13.01 3.76 19.12
N GLY A 514 13.28 2.79 19.97
CA GLY A 514 12.89 2.80 21.38
C GLY A 514 11.85 1.75 21.71
N VAL A 515 11.95 1.22 22.92
CA VAL A 515 10.99 0.26 23.49
C VAL A 515 10.47 0.86 24.78
N HIS A 516 9.16 1.02 24.84
CA HIS A 516 8.45 1.46 26.03
C HIS A 516 7.59 0.32 26.55
N TYR A 517 7.51 0.18 27.86
CA TYR A 517 6.65 -0.83 28.46
C TYR A 517 5.89 -0.25 29.66
N SER A 518 4.72 -0.82 29.91
CA SER A 518 3.97 -0.62 31.13
C SER A 518 3.51 -1.96 31.67
N VAL A 519 3.55 -2.13 32.99
CA VAL A 519 3.09 -3.32 33.68
C VAL A 519 1.95 -2.90 34.59
N ASN A 520 0.83 -3.59 34.48
CA ASN A 520 -0.31 -3.43 35.35
C ASN A 520 -0.55 -4.75 36.06
N GLU A 521 -0.52 -4.74 37.38
CA GLU A 521 -0.83 -5.90 38.21
C GLU A 521 -2.34 -6.12 38.24
N ILE A 522 -2.76 -7.36 38.03
CA ILE A 522 -4.15 -7.79 38.07
C ILE A 522 -4.42 -8.60 39.33
N ILE A 523 -3.50 -9.53 39.65
CA ILE A 523 -3.51 -10.33 40.87
C ILE A 523 -2.11 -10.23 41.47
N ASP A 524 -2.01 -9.90 42.77
CA ASP A 524 -0.73 -9.73 43.45
C ASP A 524 0.21 -10.91 43.21
N LYS A 525 1.38 -10.59 42.65
CA LYS A 525 2.49 -11.51 42.31
C LYS A 525 2.18 -12.65 41.32
N HIS A 526 0.95 -12.72 40.74
CA HIS A 526 0.53 -13.88 39.94
C HIS A 526 -0.03 -13.56 38.55
N CYS A 527 -0.59 -12.38 38.36
CA CYS A 527 -1.16 -12.04 37.05
C CYS A 527 -0.89 -10.59 36.70
N TYR A 528 -0.28 -10.41 35.53
CA TYR A 528 0.12 -9.10 35.02
C TYR A 528 -0.39 -8.86 33.60
N TYR A 529 -0.74 -7.60 33.33
CA TYR A 529 -0.96 -7.12 31.98
C TYR A 529 0.22 -6.24 31.57
N VAL A 530 0.92 -6.64 30.51
CA VAL A 530 2.06 -5.93 29.99
C VAL A 530 1.71 -5.32 28.64
N SER A 531 1.95 -4.01 28.48
CA SER A 531 1.90 -3.36 27.18
C SER A 531 3.30 -3.01 26.75
N LEU A 532 3.75 -3.59 25.63
CA LEU A 532 5.03 -3.32 24.97
C LEU A 532 4.79 -2.47 23.74
N SER A 533 5.48 -1.34 23.64
CA SER A 533 5.42 -0.42 22.50
C SER A 533 6.80 -0.33 21.86
N PHE A 534 6.91 -0.78 20.62
CA PHE A 534 8.15 -0.77 19.84
C PHE A 534 8.16 0.40 18.86
N GLY A 535 9.33 1.03 18.67
CA GLY A 535 9.59 1.88 17.53
C GLY A 535 9.41 1.11 16.22
N PHE A 536 8.94 1.77 15.15
CA PHE A 536 8.60 1.06 13.90
C PHE A 536 9.78 0.38 13.18
N LYS A 537 11.03 0.70 13.57
CA LYS A 537 12.27 0.06 13.10
C LYS A 537 12.87 -0.92 14.11
N GLU A 538 12.37 -0.90 15.34
CA GLU A 538 12.89 -1.77 16.38
C GLU A 538 12.55 -3.23 16.04
N GLU A 539 13.52 -4.10 16.20
CA GLU A 539 13.31 -5.54 16.05
C GLU A 539 12.45 -6.04 17.21
N HIS A 540 11.36 -6.72 16.89
CA HIS A 540 10.43 -7.23 17.90
C HIS A 540 11.02 -8.44 18.61
N ARG A 541 11.94 -8.24 19.56
CA ARG A 541 12.50 -9.29 20.42
C ARG A 541 11.65 -9.42 21.68
N VAL A 542 10.41 -9.88 21.51
CA VAL A 542 9.42 -9.90 22.60
C VAL A 542 9.86 -10.77 23.77
N GLU A 543 10.37 -11.96 23.50
CA GLU A 543 10.87 -12.87 24.55
C GLU A 543 11.97 -12.20 25.38
N PHE A 544 12.97 -11.62 24.73
CA PHE A 544 14.06 -10.90 25.39
C PHE A 544 13.55 -9.75 26.27
N MET A 545 12.58 -8.98 25.77
CA MET A 545 12.00 -7.89 26.55
C MET A 545 11.19 -8.38 27.75
N MET A 546 10.44 -9.47 27.59
CA MET A 546 9.67 -10.07 28.68
C MET A 546 10.62 -10.60 29.77
N ARG A 547 11.72 -11.27 29.44
CA ARG A 547 12.74 -11.70 30.40
C ARG A 547 13.32 -10.50 31.14
N LYS A 548 13.69 -9.44 30.44
CA LYS A 548 14.23 -8.21 31.03
C LYS A 548 13.25 -7.49 31.96
N ILE A 549 11.93 -7.55 31.67
CA ILE A 549 10.88 -7.01 32.54
C ILE A 549 10.77 -7.88 33.79
N HIS A 550 10.73 -9.20 33.63
CA HIS A 550 10.72 -10.15 34.73
C HIS A 550 11.88 -9.95 35.68
N ASP A 551 13.12 -9.88 35.16
CA ASP A 551 14.34 -9.70 35.98
C ASP A 551 14.30 -8.41 36.80
N LYS A 552 13.82 -7.31 36.20
CA LYS A 552 13.62 -6.04 36.93
C LYS A 552 12.57 -6.15 38.04
N MET A 553 11.53 -6.96 37.85
CA MET A 553 10.49 -7.19 38.88
C MET A 553 11.03 -8.09 40.00
N VAL A 554 11.90 -9.05 39.67
CA VAL A 554 12.63 -9.85 40.68
C VAL A 554 13.57 -8.98 41.50
N GLU A 555 14.35 -8.08 40.86
CA GLU A 555 15.23 -7.13 41.54
C GLU A 555 14.47 -6.22 42.52
N LYS A 556 13.23 -5.86 42.18
CA LYS A 556 12.34 -5.07 43.06
C LYS A 556 11.64 -5.90 44.16
N GLY A 557 11.78 -7.22 44.15
CA GLY A 557 11.10 -8.12 45.09
C GLY A 557 9.59 -8.32 44.79
N GLU A 558 9.14 -7.92 43.60
CA GLU A 558 7.75 -8.10 43.15
C GLU A 558 7.48 -9.54 42.70
N LEU A 559 8.53 -10.27 42.23
CA LEU A 559 8.44 -11.66 41.78
C LEU A 559 9.55 -12.52 42.36
N THR A 560 9.32 -13.86 42.40
CA THR A 560 10.33 -14.85 42.74
C THR A 560 11.06 -15.24 41.48
N GLY A 561 12.41 -15.08 41.42
CA GLY A 561 13.23 -15.49 40.26
C GLY A 561 13.44 -17.00 40.13
N LYS A 562 12.69 -17.85 40.83
CA LYS A 562 12.89 -19.30 40.86
C LYS A 562 11.86 -19.99 39.95
N SER A 563 12.32 -21.05 39.26
CA SER A 563 11.44 -21.92 38.48
C SER A 563 10.52 -22.73 39.42
N VAL A 564 9.28 -22.95 38.97
CA VAL A 564 8.32 -23.87 39.68
C VAL A 564 8.80 -25.32 39.66
N PHE A 565 9.66 -25.68 38.71
CA PHE A 565 10.16 -27.05 38.56
C PHE A 565 11.37 -27.26 39.47
N GLU A 566 11.18 -27.94 40.61
CA GLU A 566 12.22 -28.21 41.63
C GLU A 566 13.48 -28.85 41.06
N CYS A 567 13.35 -29.73 40.04
CA CYS A 567 14.48 -30.42 39.43
C CYS A 567 15.49 -29.51 38.75
N VAL A 568 15.13 -28.24 38.45
CA VAL A 568 15.98 -27.25 37.75
C VAL A 568 16.23 -26.00 38.57
N GLN A 569 15.57 -25.79 39.72
CA GLN A 569 15.66 -24.59 40.56
C GLN A 569 17.09 -24.17 40.91
N ASP A 570 17.94 -25.16 41.23
CA ASP A 570 19.33 -24.91 41.66
C ASP A 570 20.37 -25.01 40.53
N LYS A 571 19.92 -25.37 39.32
CA LYS A 571 20.81 -25.63 38.17
C LYS A 571 20.72 -24.58 37.06
N ILE A 572 19.60 -23.86 36.99
CA ILE A 572 19.33 -22.88 35.94
C ILE A 572 18.90 -21.59 36.62
N THR A 573 19.62 -20.50 36.33
CA THR A 573 19.34 -19.16 36.86
C THR A 573 18.15 -18.49 36.19
N ASP A 574 17.78 -18.94 34.98
CA ASP A 574 16.73 -18.30 34.18
C ASP A 574 15.41 -19.05 34.35
N CYS A 575 14.32 -18.30 34.65
CA CYS A 575 12.98 -18.83 34.64
C CYS A 575 12.51 -19.22 33.24
N ASP A 576 11.71 -20.27 33.13
CA ASP A 576 11.09 -20.70 31.91
C ASP A 576 9.93 -19.75 31.50
N PHE A 577 9.84 -19.47 30.19
CA PHE A 577 8.76 -18.75 29.57
C PHE A 577 8.09 -19.63 28.51
N LYS A 578 6.77 -19.68 28.52
CA LYS A 578 5.97 -20.36 27.51
C LYS A 578 4.97 -19.39 26.89
N PHE A 579 5.08 -19.19 25.58
CA PHE A 579 4.19 -18.29 24.84
C PHE A 579 3.08 -19.10 24.17
N ILE A 580 1.81 -18.74 24.40
CA ILE A 580 0.65 -19.35 23.76
C ILE A 580 0.04 -18.40 22.76
N VAL A 581 0.39 -18.57 21.50
CA VAL A 581 -0.11 -17.73 20.41
C VAL A 581 -1.39 -18.33 19.83
N LEU A 582 -2.50 -17.59 19.93
CA LEU A 582 -3.81 -18.07 19.51
C LEU A 582 -4.09 -17.71 18.05
N ASN A 583 -4.27 -18.74 17.23
CA ASN A 583 -4.71 -18.59 15.85
C ASN A 583 -6.21 -18.90 15.76
N SER A 584 -7.02 -17.87 15.88
CA SER A 584 -8.47 -18.01 15.85
C SER A 584 -8.98 -18.31 14.44
N ARG A 585 -9.72 -19.41 14.29
CA ARG A 585 -10.41 -19.79 13.05
C ARG A 585 -11.90 -19.57 13.22
N VAL A 586 -12.51 -18.83 12.30
CA VAL A 586 -13.96 -18.75 12.24
C VAL A 586 -14.47 -20.14 11.84
N ALA A 587 -15.27 -20.77 12.70
CA ALA A 587 -15.93 -22.03 12.37
C ALA A 587 -16.90 -21.72 11.21
N THR A 588 -16.83 -22.55 10.17
CA THR A 588 -17.75 -22.47 9.02
C THR A 588 -18.99 -23.32 9.34
N ASP A 589 -19.69 -22.96 10.41
CA ASP A 589 -20.98 -23.57 10.70
C ASP A 589 -21.99 -23.12 9.65
N ASN A 590 -22.99 -23.94 9.37
CA ASN A 590 -24.00 -23.78 8.31
C ASN A 590 -24.84 -22.48 8.37
N LEU A 591 -24.51 -21.57 9.27
CA LEU A 591 -25.18 -20.29 9.50
C LEU A 591 -24.59 -19.10 8.72
N LEU A 592 -23.46 -19.31 8.02
CA LEU A 592 -22.86 -18.27 7.20
C LEU A 592 -23.52 -18.20 5.83
N THR A 593 -23.88 -16.98 5.39
CA THR A 593 -24.32 -16.76 4.02
C THR A 593 -23.20 -17.11 3.03
N SER A 594 -23.56 -17.51 1.79
CA SER A 594 -22.58 -17.84 0.73
C SER A 594 -21.53 -16.73 0.56
N PHE A 595 -21.94 -15.46 0.64
CA PHE A 595 -21.01 -14.31 0.58
C PHE A 595 -20.04 -14.27 1.76
N GLN A 596 -20.49 -14.57 2.98
CA GLN A 596 -19.62 -14.62 4.16
C GLN A 596 -18.62 -15.78 4.07
N VAL A 597 -19.03 -16.92 3.52
CA VAL A 597 -18.13 -18.07 3.27
C VAL A 597 -17.00 -17.68 2.30
N ILE A 598 -17.35 -17.03 1.17
CA ILE A 598 -16.36 -16.51 0.21
C ILE A 598 -15.42 -15.52 0.90
N THR A 599 -15.99 -14.61 1.67
CA THR A 599 -15.23 -13.58 2.43
C THR A 599 -14.21 -14.22 3.37
N VAL A 600 -14.60 -15.26 4.10
CA VAL A 600 -13.68 -15.99 5.01
C VAL A 600 -12.62 -16.77 4.22
N LYS A 601 -12.97 -17.39 3.10
CA LYS A 601 -12.00 -18.10 2.23
C LYS A 601 -10.94 -17.14 1.68
N VAL A 602 -11.35 -15.98 1.14
CA VAL A 602 -10.44 -14.96 0.62
C VAL A 602 -9.57 -14.39 1.75
N TYR A 603 -10.13 -14.13 2.92
CA TYR A 603 -9.36 -13.69 4.08
C TYR A 603 -8.28 -14.71 4.47
N ARG A 604 -8.60 -16.01 4.48
CA ARG A 604 -7.62 -17.07 4.76
C ARG A 604 -6.51 -17.08 3.72
N PHE A 605 -6.85 -16.98 2.43
CA PHE A 605 -5.89 -16.91 1.34
C PHE A 605 -4.93 -15.72 1.50
N ILE A 606 -5.46 -14.50 1.72
CA ILE A 606 -4.64 -13.31 1.94
C ILE A 606 -3.77 -13.46 3.19
N LYS A 607 -4.29 -14.07 4.26
CA LYS A 607 -3.51 -14.29 5.47
C LYS A 607 -2.35 -15.28 5.28
N MET A 608 -2.43 -16.21 4.33
CA MET A 608 -1.33 -17.10 3.99
C MET A 608 -0.13 -16.38 3.35
N THR A 609 -0.34 -15.22 2.71
CA THR A 609 0.74 -14.39 2.15
C THR A 609 1.39 -13.49 3.20
N GLY A 610 0.79 -13.39 4.39
CA GLY A 610 1.28 -12.56 5.49
C GLY A 610 2.19 -13.32 6.46
N LEU A 611 2.59 -12.62 7.52
CA LEU A 611 3.36 -13.19 8.62
C LEU A 611 2.55 -14.29 9.33
N SER A 612 3.24 -15.30 9.80
CA SER A 612 2.66 -16.29 10.72
C SER A 612 2.23 -15.62 12.03
N ALA A 613 1.36 -16.29 12.79
CA ALA A 613 0.89 -15.72 14.05
C ALA A 613 2.04 -15.48 15.05
N ALA A 614 3.06 -16.33 15.06
CA ALA A 614 4.25 -16.16 15.90
C ALA A 614 5.14 -15.00 15.40
N GLU A 615 5.41 -14.94 14.11
CA GLU A 615 6.18 -13.83 13.51
C GLU A 615 5.47 -12.47 13.65
N ASP A 616 4.13 -12.44 13.63
CA ASP A 616 3.33 -11.23 13.83
C ASP A 616 3.57 -10.61 15.23
N PHE A 617 3.86 -11.47 16.22
CA PHE A 617 4.25 -11.08 17.57
C PHE A 617 5.77 -11.00 17.79
N GLY A 618 6.60 -11.24 16.77
CA GLY A 618 8.06 -11.21 16.89
C GLY A 618 8.61 -12.24 17.86
N LEU A 619 7.95 -13.41 17.95
CA LEU A 619 8.34 -14.51 18.82
C LEU A 619 9.19 -15.52 18.04
N ASP A 620 10.31 -15.93 18.62
CA ASP A 620 11.14 -17.01 18.08
C ASP A 620 10.43 -18.36 18.21
N LYS A 621 10.75 -19.28 17.30
CA LYS A 621 10.00 -20.54 17.15
C LYS A 621 10.21 -21.55 18.31
N THR A 622 11.15 -21.30 19.19
CA THR A 622 11.63 -22.30 20.16
C THR A 622 10.72 -22.52 21.36
N ASN A 623 10.06 -21.46 21.88
CA ASN A 623 9.20 -21.52 23.08
C ASN A 623 7.76 -21.12 22.82
N VAL A 624 7.30 -21.26 21.57
CA VAL A 624 5.97 -20.83 21.14
C VAL A 624 5.08 -22.02 20.82
N VAL A 625 3.95 -22.10 21.50
CA VAL A 625 2.85 -23.00 21.15
C VAL A 625 1.80 -22.25 20.37
N VAL A 626 1.61 -22.62 19.11
CA VAL A 626 0.52 -22.05 18.29
C VAL A 626 -0.73 -22.89 18.48
N GLU A 627 -1.75 -22.30 19.07
CA GLU A 627 -3.00 -22.97 19.36
C GLU A 627 -4.13 -22.48 18.47
N TYR A 628 -4.88 -23.40 17.87
CA TYR A 628 -6.06 -23.06 17.08
C TYR A 628 -7.30 -23.01 17.97
N VAL A 629 -7.97 -21.86 17.98
CA VAL A 629 -9.20 -21.64 18.73
C VAL A 629 -10.34 -21.39 17.77
N PRO A 630 -11.43 -22.17 17.81
CA PRO A 630 -12.61 -21.88 17.00
C PRO A 630 -13.28 -20.62 17.56
N ILE A 631 -13.65 -19.68 16.67
CA ILE A 631 -14.60 -18.63 16.96
C ILE A 631 -15.92 -19.13 16.41
N SER A 632 -16.82 -19.55 17.30
CA SER A 632 -18.19 -19.92 16.91
C SER A 632 -19.01 -18.66 16.61
N VAL A 633 -19.75 -18.69 15.52
CA VAL A 633 -20.77 -17.68 15.18
C VAL A 633 -22.10 -18.05 15.85
N ALA A 634 -22.08 -18.96 16.81
CA ALA A 634 -23.27 -19.42 17.48
C ALA A 634 -23.99 -18.24 18.20
N LYS A 635 -24.90 -17.60 17.50
CA LYS A 635 -26.19 -17.34 18.09
C LYS A 635 -26.72 -18.75 18.44
N GLN A 636 -26.93 -18.99 19.71
CA GLN A 636 -27.66 -20.16 20.16
C GLN A 636 -28.82 -20.39 19.16
N LEU A 637 -28.68 -21.43 18.35
CA LEU A 637 -29.85 -22.06 17.78
C LEU A 637 -30.56 -22.61 19.00
N ASP A 638 -31.71 -22.03 19.35
CA ASP A 638 -32.76 -22.70 20.10
C ASP A 638 -33.28 -23.85 19.19
N GLN A 639 -32.45 -24.82 18.92
CA GLN A 639 -32.87 -26.14 18.50
C GLN A 639 -33.22 -26.85 19.78
N GLU A 640 -34.51 -26.98 20.05
CA GLU A 640 -35.01 -27.98 20.98
C GLU A 640 -34.38 -29.31 20.54
N MET A 641 -33.47 -29.81 21.33
CA MET A 641 -33.01 -31.19 21.20
C MET A 641 -34.21 -32.04 21.65
N ILE A 642 -34.81 -32.73 20.72
CA ILE A 642 -35.81 -33.76 21.01
C ILE A 642 -34.97 -34.96 21.53
N GLU A 643 -35.12 -35.26 22.81
CA GLU A 643 -34.56 -36.47 23.38
C GLU A 643 -35.33 -37.66 22.78
N ASP A 644 -34.70 -38.43 21.92
CA ASP A 644 -35.27 -39.67 21.42
C ASP A 644 -35.34 -40.64 22.59
N SER A 645 -36.54 -40.88 23.08
CA SER A 645 -36.83 -41.77 24.22
C SER A 645 -36.66 -43.25 23.90
N GLU A 646 -35.97 -43.62 22.83
CA GLU A 646 -35.57 -44.99 22.57
C GLU A 646 -34.20 -45.28 23.23
N ASP A 647 -34.26 -46.16 24.19
CA ASP A 647 -33.21 -46.76 24.96
C ASP A 647 -31.96 -47.09 24.11
N TYR A 648 -31.05 -46.16 24.00
CA TYR A 648 -29.66 -46.49 23.60
C TYR A 648 -28.93 -47.11 24.77
N SER A 649 -29.28 -48.36 25.09
CA SER A 649 -28.40 -49.21 25.88
C SER A 649 -27.11 -49.35 25.09
N ILE A 650 -26.07 -48.65 25.52
CA ILE A 650 -24.69 -48.90 25.09
C ILE A 650 -24.43 -50.35 25.39
N LYS A 651 -24.54 -51.22 24.41
CA LYS A 651 -23.99 -52.58 24.48
C LYS A 651 -22.47 -52.39 24.57
N LEU A 652 -21.96 -52.39 25.79
CA LEU A 652 -20.55 -52.62 26.04
C LEU A 652 -20.20 -53.90 25.32
N ILE A 653 -19.42 -53.84 24.27
CA ILE A 653 -18.78 -54.95 23.63
C ILE A 653 -17.90 -55.58 24.74
N LYS A 654 -18.41 -56.62 25.41
CA LYS A 654 -17.60 -57.45 26.26
C LYS A 654 -16.47 -57.96 25.38
N THR A 655 -15.25 -57.59 25.70
CA THR A 655 -14.05 -58.24 25.20
C THR A 655 -14.21 -59.71 25.42
N VAL A 656 -14.31 -60.46 24.32
CA VAL A 656 -14.34 -61.93 24.33
C VAL A 656 -12.99 -62.35 24.89
N ASP A 657 -13.05 -62.97 26.11
CA ASP A 657 -11.93 -63.58 26.74
C ASP A 657 -11.38 -64.68 25.82
N ASP A 658 -10.13 -64.59 25.49
CA ASP A 658 -9.40 -65.45 24.56
C ASP A 658 -9.01 -66.79 25.29
N LYS A 659 -10.04 -67.48 25.80
CA LYS A 659 -9.90 -68.80 26.37
C LYS A 659 -10.97 -69.74 25.83
N ASN A 660 -10.83 -70.11 24.56
CA ASN A 660 -11.33 -71.39 24.03
C ASN A 660 -10.99 -71.48 22.53
N ARG A 661 -9.74 -71.76 22.22
CA ARG A 661 -9.39 -72.43 20.98
C ARG A 661 -9.42 -73.93 21.18
N PRO A 662 -10.32 -74.68 20.55
CA PRO A 662 -10.14 -76.11 20.43
C PRO A 662 -9.00 -76.36 19.43
N VAL A 663 -8.00 -77.08 19.90
CA VAL A 663 -7.00 -77.77 19.08
C VAL A 663 -7.76 -78.77 18.22
N SER A 664 -7.81 -78.60 16.92
CA SER A 664 -8.17 -79.66 16.00
C SER A 664 -7.05 -79.90 15.00
N ASN A 665 -6.53 -81.08 15.10
CA ASN A 665 -5.58 -81.74 14.20
C ASN A 665 -6.09 -81.93 12.78
N ARG A 666 -5.12 -81.90 11.82
CA ARG A 666 -5.06 -82.70 10.58
C ARG A 666 -6.00 -82.23 9.41
N HIS A 667 -5.58 -82.04 8.25
CA HIS A 667 -4.60 -82.64 7.33
C HIS A 667 -4.15 -81.54 6.32
#